data_1dbd0abf478e85e25095c118f21fc9c5
#
_entry.id   1dbd0abf478e85e25095c118f21fc9c5
#
_cell.length_a   1.000
_cell.length_b   1.000
_cell.length_c   1.000
_cell.angle_alpha   90.00
_cell.angle_beta   90.00
_cell.angle_gamma   90.00
#
_symmetry.space_group_name_H-M   'P 1'
#
loop_
_entity.id
_entity.type
_entity.pdbx_description
1 polymer ?
#
loop_
_entity_poly.entity_id
_entity_poly.type
_entity_poly.pdbx_seq_one_letter_code
_entity_poly.pdbx_strand_id
1 'polypeptide(L)'
;MKKTLLTLAILCMLSASAVAQRVMVDNFDQLKVHYITPELQLTSGDYLTVGAAGYTLGGEIGAPALPMLGSLIVVPFCESYEVEVTNAVYDTINVSATLFPLQPSRCKSGPERPFVFNEEVYGTDAFYGSPLATVTPLGIGRDRSYAVLTWSPVKVNPVSGQMVVCRSADVAVRYQGSDAGATLKHYERYNTPSFSLGETLNTLLHSTKDPRTTAPVRMVIVAPNGLQCTAINEFVNWKRMQGMLVDVIYTEQNPSPDAIAAQLKQLYDEATDAAPAPTYVLLMGDHNNLPAFASDLSSGNRMHHDWYQLDDHITDLYYGTWSVGDMLPDCYQGRFSARDTATLRAIINKTLYYERYQFLNDDYLTRAALVAGVDEIYYVNQNDNGFKYADPTMDYIAFYYVNAANGYDNVVYYKNNNNYAPTGVTVTGNNRNAASALRSFYNSGAGLINYSAHGNWNSWSMPSFSVNQVNQMTNNGMPSFMIGNCCLSNKFDENVCFGEALLRRTNNAGAVTYIGATNSTFWGEDFYWTVGVRDGIANDMTPNYSYSRMGAYDRMFHTHGEEVEKWMVTAGRMVAAGNMSVNRMSGTSVWATSVAEYYWEIYELMGDPSLLPWLGKASNLSISDVDLTSTTVDITAVPGAYVALVSNNSLVLLSAAYAGADGVAHLTRPEANLDTVSISVTAQGYKPYFSAVSNHQVGLSEVSATAVTVTPNPASSSTEVSATGLRNVTLLNVVGQKLQTVAAVDGHCRLSLATIPSGLYLLRIETADGTTTRKIIKR
;
A
#
# COMPACT_ATOMS: atom_id res chain seq x y z
N MET A 1 -58.45 14.60 -19.86
CA MET A 1 -57.04 14.94 -20.15
C MET A 1 -56.16 13.87 -19.57
N LYS A 2 -55.71 12.95 -20.39
CA LYS A 2 -54.95 11.76 -19.99
C LYS A 2 -53.49 12.13 -19.89
N LYS A 3 -52.88 11.94 -18.70
CA LYS A 3 -51.42 11.97 -18.54
C LYS A 3 -50.88 10.59 -18.88
N THR A 4 -50.14 10.55 -19.97
CA THR A 4 -49.39 9.35 -20.40
C THR A 4 -48.10 9.28 -19.59
N LEU A 5 -48.00 8.30 -18.69
CA LEU A 5 -46.74 7.94 -18.02
C LEU A 5 -45.85 7.22 -19.04
N LEU A 6 -44.74 7.84 -19.40
CA LEU A 6 -43.70 7.21 -20.18
C LEU A 6 -42.75 6.49 -19.19
N THR A 7 -42.94 5.19 -19.01
CA THR A 7 -42.03 4.35 -18.24
C THR A 7 -40.81 4.07 -19.12
N LEU A 8 -39.69 4.74 -18.82
CA LEU A 8 -38.40 4.48 -19.42
C LEU A 8 -37.85 3.21 -18.79
N ALA A 9 -38.02 2.06 -19.42
CA ALA A 9 -37.33 0.83 -19.08
C ALA A 9 -35.86 1.00 -19.51
N ILE A 10 -35.00 1.32 -18.56
CA ILE A 10 -33.55 1.18 -18.73
C ILE A 10 -33.26 -0.32 -18.76
N LEU A 11 -33.10 -0.81 -19.98
CA LEU A 11 -32.56 -2.14 -20.21
C LEU A 11 -31.08 -2.09 -19.81
N CYS A 12 -30.77 -2.44 -18.57
CA CYS A 12 -29.42 -2.84 -18.19
C CYS A 12 -29.08 -4.07 -19.01
N MET A 13 -28.44 -3.85 -20.16
CA MET A 13 -27.61 -4.91 -20.75
C MET A 13 -26.45 -5.14 -19.78
N LEU A 14 -26.64 -6.00 -18.79
CA LEU A 14 -25.59 -6.77 -18.19
C LEU A 14 -24.97 -7.56 -19.36
N SER A 15 -23.92 -7.01 -19.98
CA SER A 15 -22.97 -7.83 -20.70
C SER A 15 -22.44 -8.80 -19.63
N ALA A 16 -22.97 -10.01 -19.63
CA ALA A 16 -22.33 -11.14 -18.98
C ALA A 16 -20.97 -11.29 -19.67
N SER A 17 -19.96 -10.56 -19.18
CA SER A 17 -18.57 -10.89 -19.44
C SER A 17 -18.44 -12.32 -18.91
N ALA A 18 -18.30 -13.28 -19.83
CA ALA A 18 -18.08 -14.67 -19.48
C ALA A 18 -16.87 -14.66 -18.52
N VAL A 19 -17.12 -15.05 -17.26
CA VAL A 19 -16.07 -15.08 -16.25
C VAL A 19 -15.03 -16.06 -16.76
N ALA A 20 -13.83 -15.58 -17.09
CA ALA A 20 -12.77 -16.38 -17.72
C ALA A 20 -12.37 -17.61 -16.88
N GLN A 21 -12.72 -17.61 -15.60
CA GLN A 21 -12.44 -18.70 -14.65
C GLN A 21 -13.52 -18.75 -13.56
N ARG A 22 -13.95 -19.97 -13.19
CA ARG A 22 -14.94 -20.21 -12.15
C ARG A 22 -14.50 -21.35 -11.24
N VAL A 23 -14.35 -21.10 -9.96
CA VAL A 23 -14.10 -22.12 -8.95
C VAL A 23 -15.32 -23.04 -8.84
N MET A 24 -15.10 -24.34 -8.95
CA MET A 24 -16.12 -25.38 -8.88
C MET A 24 -16.03 -26.19 -7.60
N VAL A 25 -14.81 -26.44 -7.11
CA VAL A 25 -14.50 -27.14 -5.86
C VAL A 25 -13.34 -26.42 -5.20
N ASP A 26 -13.43 -26.20 -3.91
CA ASP A 26 -12.38 -25.59 -3.08
C ASP A 26 -12.41 -26.25 -1.69
N ASN A 27 -11.50 -27.19 -1.47
CA ASN A 27 -11.37 -27.92 -0.21
C ASN A 27 -9.91 -28.37 0.01
N PHE A 28 -9.63 -29.02 1.12
CA PHE A 28 -8.28 -29.48 1.47
C PHE A 28 -7.73 -30.62 0.62
N ASP A 29 -8.56 -31.27 -0.20
CA ASP A 29 -8.13 -32.34 -1.09
C ASP A 29 -7.83 -31.81 -2.50
N GLN A 30 -8.58 -30.79 -2.96
CA GLN A 30 -8.44 -30.25 -4.31
C GLN A 30 -9.05 -28.87 -4.50
N LEU A 31 -8.49 -28.14 -5.46
CA LEU A 31 -9.12 -26.99 -6.12
C LEU A 31 -9.53 -27.40 -7.54
N LYS A 32 -10.79 -27.18 -7.91
CA LYS A 32 -11.26 -27.38 -9.29
C LYS A 32 -11.76 -26.08 -9.89
N VAL A 33 -11.21 -25.69 -11.05
CA VAL A 33 -11.53 -24.44 -11.76
C VAL A 33 -11.97 -24.77 -13.18
N HIS A 34 -13.08 -24.19 -13.60
CA HIS A 34 -13.49 -24.17 -15.00
C HIS A 34 -12.92 -22.94 -15.69
N TYR A 35 -12.18 -23.12 -16.78
CA TYR A 35 -11.61 -22.06 -17.60
C TYR A 35 -12.35 -21.89 -18.91
N ILE A 36 -12.50 -20.64 -19.35
CA ILE A 36 -12.96 -20.24 -20.68
C ILE A 36 -11.90 -19.29 -21.27
N THR A 37 -11.32 -19.67 -22.41
CA THR A 37 -10.35 -18.85 -23.12
C THR A 37 -11.11 -17.85 -23.99
N PRO A 38 -10.87 -16.52 -23.85
CA PRO A 38 -11.48 -15.50 -24.68
C PRO A 38 -11.01 -15.63 -26.13
N GLU A 39 -11.65 -14.91 -27.04
CA GLU A 39 -11.20 -14.82 -28.42
C GLU A 39 -9.78 -14.27 -28.51
N LEU A 40 -8.94 -14.92 -29.33
CA LEU A 40 -7.58 -14.49 -29.55
C LEU A 40 -7.54 -13.25 -30.43
N GLN A 41 -6.67 -12.32 -30.05
CA GLN A 41 -6.37 -11.12 -30.82
C GLN A 41 -5.07 -11.33 -31.57
N LEU A 42 -5.13 -11.31 -32.89
CA LEU A 42 -3.98 -11.47 -33.77
C LEU A 42 -3.58 -10.12 -34.33
N THR A 43 -2.39 -9.64 -33.94
CA THR A 43 -1.86 -8.34 -34.40
C THR A 43 -0.66 -8.59 -35.31
N SER A 44 -0.77 -8.15 -36.57
CA SER A 44 0.27 -8.28 -37.59
C SER A 44 1.27 -7.13 -37.50
N GLY A 45 2.55 -7.44 -37.62
CA GLY A 45 3.70 -6.54 -37.70
C GLY A 45 4.85 -7.27 -38.39
N ASP A 46 6.09 -7.00 -38.00
CA ASP A 46 7.27 -7.79 -38.43
C ASP A 46 7.13 -9.24 -37.98
N TYR A 47 6.46 -9.45 -36.86
CA TYR A 47 6.03 -10.72 -36.31
C TYR A 47 4.53 -10.68 -36.01
N LEU A 48 3.88 -11.85 -35.98
CA LEU A 48 2.52 -12.00 -35.49
C LEU A 48 2.50 -12.07 -33.95
N THR A 49 1.77 -11.18 -33.30
CA THR A 49 1.51 -11.25 -31.86
C THR A 49 0.14 -11.86 -31.61
N VAL A 50 0.09 -12.83 -30.69
CA VAL A 50 -1.13 -13.51 -30.26
C VAL A 50 -1.45 -13.08 -28.84
N GLY A 51 -2.53 -12.30 -28.66
CA GLY A 51 -3.03 -11.86 -27.37
C GLY A 51 -4.35 -12.52 -27.01
N ALA A 52 -4.75 -12.43 -25.76
CA ALA A 52 -6.08 -12.78 -25.28
C ALA A 52 -6.47 -11.82 -24.13
N ALA A 53 -7.72 -11.34 -24.15
CA ALA A 53 -8.14 -10.34 -23.16
C ALA A 53 -7.88 -10.81 -21.73
N GLY A 54 -6.96 -10.11 -21.04
CA GLY A 54 -6.59 -10.38 -19.68
C GLY A 54 -5.53 -11.44 -19.47
N TYR A 55 -4.90 -11.90 -20.50
CA TYR A 55 -3.75 -12.81 -20.42
C TYR A 55 -2.47 -12.00 -20.56
N THR A 56 -1.38 -12.57 -20.17
CA THR A 56 -0.04 -12.05 -20.46
C THR A 56 0.67 -13.01 -21.43
N LEU A 57 1.75 -12.56 -22.03
CA LEU A 57 2.60 -13.43 -22.86
C LEU A 57 3.59 -14.20 -21.98
N GLY A 58 3.75 -15.49 -22.24
CA GLY A 58 4.68 -16.35 -21.53
C GLY A 58 5.30 -17.39 -22.45
N GLY A 59 6.19 -18.24 -21.88
CA GLY A 59 6.96 -19.27 -22.58
C GLY A 59 8.45 -19.18 -22.27
N GLU A 60 9.28 -19.75 -23.12
CA GLU A 60 10.74 -19.63 -23.06
C GLU A 60 11.21 -18.38 -23.81
N ILE A 61 12.25 -17.72 -23.29
CA ILE A 61 12.87 -16.56 -23.97
C ILE A 61 13.38 -16.98 -25.36
N GLY A 62 12.98 -16.21 -26.35
CA GLY A 62 13.32 -16.46 -27.76
C GLY A 62 12.37 -17.41 -28.49
N ALA A 63 11.52 -18.17 -27.82
CA ALA A 63 10.48 -19.04 -28.40
C ALA A 63 9.16 -18.27 -28.58
N PRO A 64 8.16 -18.82 -29.33
CA PRO A 64 6.89 -18.15 -29.54
C PRO A 64 6.21 -17.69 -28.25
N ALA A 65 5.93 -16.40 -28.14
CA ALA A 65 5.23 -15.82 -27.02
C ALA A 65 3.74 -16.17 -27.09
N LEU A 66 3.22 -16.89 -26.11
CA LEU A 66 1.86 -17.38 -26.09
C LEU A 66 1.07 -16.81 -24.91
N PRO A 67 -0.27 -16.57 -25.06
CA PRO A 67 -1.08 -16.05 -23.99
C PRO A 67 -1.23 -17.03 -22.83
N MET A 68 -0.98 -16.56 -21.61
CA MET A 68 -1.08 -17.29 -20.34
C MET A 68 -1.80 -16.45 -19.29
N LEU A 69 -2.53 -17.11 -18.38
CA LEU A 69 -3.26 -16.49 -17.29
C LEU A 69 -2.79 -17.03 -15.95
N GLY A 70 -2.07 -16.23 -15.17
CA GLY A 70 -1.69 -16.53 -13.80
C GLY A 70 -2.76 -16.10 -12.80
N SER A 71 -3.13 -16.98 -11.88
CA SER A 71 -4.10 -16.74 -10.81
C SER A 71 -3.49 -17.12 -9.47
N LEU A 72 -3.48 -16.17 -8.53
CA LEU A 72 -3.08 -16.46 -7.15
C LEU A 72 -4.10 -17.37 -6.49
N ILE A 73 -3.63 -18.41 -5.85
CA ILE A 73 -4.45 -19.36 -5.09
C ILE A 73 -3.87 -19.58 -3.70
N VAL A 74 -4.75 -19.89 -2.75
CA VAL A 74 -4.37 -20.42 -1.43
C VAL A 74 -4.36 -21.93 -1.53
N VAL A 75 -3.30 -22.53 -1.00
CA VAL A 75 -3.13 -24.00 -0.99
C VAL A 75 -2.92 -24.48 0.44
N PRO A 76 -3.33 -25.73 0.80
CA PRO A 76 -3.01 -26.30 2.10
C PRO A 76 -1.53 -26.68 2.17
N PHE A 77 -1.04 -26.96 3.36
CA PHE A 77 0.23 -27.65 3.53
C PHE A 77 0.13 -29.05 2.91
N CYS A 78 0.92 -29.30 1.89
CA CYS A 78 0.94 -30.55 1.14
C CYS A 78 2.33 -30.87 0.60
N GLU A 79 2.55 -32.12 0.22
CA GLU A 79 3.84 -32.58 -0.30
C GLU A 79 4.06 -32.18 -1.76
N SER A 80 2.98 -32.21 -2.58
CA SER A 80 3.05 -31.88 -4.00
C SER A 80 1.67 -31.59 -4.60
N TYR A 81 1.68 -31.08 -5.84
CA TYR A 81 0.48 -30.77 -6.62
C TYR A 81 0.38 -31.71 -7.82
N GLU A 82 -0.77 -32.35 -8.00
CA GLU A 82 -1.10 -33.10 -9.20
C GLU A 82 -2.15 -32.32 -9.99
N VAL A 83 -1.85 -32.00 -11.26
CA VAL A 83 -2.77 -31.24 -12.13
C VAL A 83 -3.41 -32.17 -13.14
N GLU A 84 -4.73 -32.23 -13.11
CA GLU A 84 -5.55 -32.99 -14.07
C GLU A 84 -6.42 -32.03 -14.89
N VAL A 85 -6.42 -32.18 -16.20
CA VAL A 85 -7.26 -31.39 -17.12
C VAL A 85 -8.29 -32.32 -17.78
N THR A 86 -9.56 -31.99 -17.63
CA THR A 86 -10.70 -32.77 -18.18
C THR A 86 -11.64 -31.86 -18.96
N ASN A 87 -12.55 -32.47 -19.76
CA ASN A 87 -13.56 -31.73 -20.53
C ASN A 87 -13.00 -30.66 -21.46
N ALA A 88 -11.76 -30.83 -21.96
CA ALA A 88 -11.09 -29.88 -22.82
C ALA A 88 -11.74 -29.82 -24.21
N VAL A 89 -12.08 -28.60 -24.63
CA VAL A 89 -12.64 -28.32 -25.98
C VAL A 89 -11.59 -27.51 -26.75
N TYR A 90 -11.22 -28.02 -27.92
CA TYR A 90 -10.19 -27.43 -28.76
C TYR A 90 -10.73 -26.86 -30.04
N ASP A 91 -10.03 -25.85 -30.53
CA ASP A 91 -10.17 -25.27 -31.84
C ASP A 91 -8.80 -25.17 -32.51
N THR A 92 -8.77 -25.09 -33.84
CA THR A 92 -7.54 -25.02 -34.62
C THR A 92 -7.56 -23.80 -35.53
N ILE A 93 -6.51 -22.98 -35.46
CA ILE A 93 -6.33 -21.79 -36.28
C ILE A 93 -5.05 -21.94 -37.08
N ASN A 94 -5.05 -21.59 -38.36
CA ASN A 94 -3.85 -21.55 -39.19
C ASN A 94 -3.33 -20.11 -39.28
N VAL A 95 -2.04 -19.92 -39.00
CA VAL A 95 -1.33 -18.64 -39.10
C VAL A 95 -0.20 -18.79 -40.09
N SER A 96 -0.03 -17.79 -40.97
CA SER A 96 0.97 -17.82 -42.02
C SER A 96 2.22 -16.98 -41.69
N ALA A 97 2.16 -16.18 -40.61
CA ALA A 97 3.25 -15.31 -40.20
C ALA A 97 3.99 -15.90 -38.99
N THR A 98 5.31 -15.65 -38.89
CA THR A 98 6.14 -16.05 -37.75
C THR A 98 5.64 -15.34 -36.49
N LEU A 99 5.42 -16.09 -35.40
CA LEU A 99 5.02 -15.53 -34.12
C LEU A 99 6.18 -14.73 -33.49
N PHE A 100 5.79 -13.69 -32.74
CA PHE A 100 6.74 -12.89 -31.97
C PHE A 100 7.42 -13.76 -30.91
N PRO A 101 8.77 -13.78 -30.85
CA PRO A 101 9.51 -14.52 -29.82
C PRO A 101 9.42 -13.77 -28.48
N LEU A 102 9.17 -14.51 -27.39
CA LEU A 102 9.19 -13.93 -26.05
C LEU A 102 10.53 -13.29 -25.76
N GLN A 103 10.50 -12.04 -25.33
CA GLN A 103 11.69 -11.31 -24.95
C GLN A 103 11.76 -11.17 -23.42
N PRO A 104 12.96 -11.11 -22.84
CA PRO A 104 13.10 -10.74 -21.43
C PRO A 104 12.52 -9.34 -21.18
N SER A 105 12.01 -9.11 -19.99
CA SER A 105 11.50 -7.81 -19.58
C SER A 105 12.55 -6.72 -19.75
N ARG A 106 12.12 -5.55 -20.18
CA ARG A 106 13.01 -4.45 -20.51
C ARG A 106 13.36 -3.66 -19.26
N CYS A 107 14.64 -3.71 -18.90
CA CYS A 107 15.17 -2.97 -17.75
C CYS A 107 15.14 -1.46 -18.02
N LYS A 108 14.83 -0.66 -16.98
CA LYS A 108 14.89 0.81 -17.03
C LYS A 108 16.30 1.37 -16.86
N SER A 109 17.31 0.51 -16.59
CA SER A 109 18.71 0.88 -16.52
C SER A 109 19.57 -0.11 -17.31
N GLY A 110 20.80 0.31 -17.66
CA GLY A 110 21.74 -0.52 -18.40
C GLY A 110 21.54 -0.53 -19.91
N PRO A 111 22.37 -1.28 -20.64
CA PRO A 111 22.32 -1.35 -22.09
C PRO A 111 21.09 -2.11 -22.58
N GLU A 112 20.63 -1.79 -23.78
CA GLU A 112 19.59 -2.56 -24.45
C GLU A 112 20.07 -4.00 -24.68
N ARG A 113 19.21 -4.96 -24.37
CA ARG A 113 19.52 -6.37 -24.60
C ARG A 113 19.34 -6.73 -26.07
N PRO A 114 20.19 -7.60 -26.62
CA PRO A 114 20.00 -8.09 -27.98
C PRO A 114 18.64 -8.84 -28.07
N PHE A 115 18.01 -8.74 -29.23
CA PHE A 115 16.83 -9.50 -29.56
C PHE A 115 17.16 -10.99 -29.57
N VAL A 116 16.36 -11.79 -28.84
CA VAL A 116 16.56 -13.24 -28.72
C VAL A 116 15.57 -13.97 -29.63
N PHE A 117 16.08 -14.88 -30.42
CA PHE A 117 15.29 -15.75 -31.32
C PHE A 117 15.82 -17.18 -31.23
N ASN A 118 14.97 -18.12 -30.85
CA ASN A 118 15.37 -19.53 -30.73
C ASN A 118 15.10 -20.29 -32.04
N GLU A 119 16.12 -20.33 -32.92
CA GLU A 119 16.06 -20.97 -34.25
C GLU A 119 15.65 -22.45 -34.14
N GLU A 120 16.05 -23.18 -33.10
CA GLU A 120 15.71 -24.59 -32.91
C GLU A 120 14.21 -24.77 -32.72
N VAL A 121 13.58 -23.99 -31.85
CA VAL A 121 12.13 -24.05 -31.62
C VAL A 121 11.36 -23.69 -32.89
N TYR A 122 11.75 -22.61 -33.56
CA TYR A 122 11.07 -22.17 -34.79
C TYR A 122 11.32 -23.10 -36.01
N GLY A 123 12.41 -23.84 -36.03
CA GLY A 123 12.72 -24.82 -37.08
C GLY A 123 12.16 -26.23 -36.85
N THR A 124 11.57 -26.49 -35.67
CA THR A 124 11.10 -27.82 -35.31
C THR A 124 9.62 -28.00 -35.71
N ASP A 125 9.33 -29.03 -36.50
CA ASP A 125 7.95 -29.42 -36.90
C ASP A 125 7.26 -30.19 -35.76
N ALA A 126 6.96 -29.47 -34.66
CA ALA A 126 6.28 -29.97 -33.49
C ALA A 126 5.50 -28.87 -32.80
N PHE A 127 4.47 -29.23 -32.03
CA PHE A 127 3.73 -28.24 -31.22
C PHE A 127 4.57 -27.76 -30.03
N TYR A 128 4.88 -26.46 -30.01
CA TYR A 128 5.45 -25.73 -28.90
C TYR A 128 4.35 -25.14 -28.01
N GLY A 129 4.58 -25.10 -26.71
CA GLY A 129 3.73 -24.47 -25.69
C GLY A 129 3.76 -25.24 -24.37
N SER A 130 3.48 -24.56 -23.28
CA SER A 130 3.44 -25.12 -21.92
C SER A 130 2.30 -26.15 -21.75
N PRO A 131 2.32 -27.00 -20.71
CA PRO A 131 1.15 -27.75 -20.29
C PRO A 131 -0.05 -26.83 -20.10
N LEU A 132 -1.28 -27.32 -20.34
CA LEU A 132 -2.50 -26.51 -20.24
C LEU A 132 -2.67 -25.82 -18.90
N ALA A 133 -2.23 -26.46 -17.82
CA ALA A 133 -2.23 -25.87 -16.50
C ALA A 133 -1.01 -26.31 -15.68
N THR A 134 -0.44 -25.40 -14.90
CA THR A 134 0.69 -25.65 -13.98
C THR A 134 0.47 -24.92 -12.67
N VAL A 135 1.05 -25.42 -11.58
CA VAL A 135 1.06 -24.78 -10.27
C VAL A 135 2.50 -24.42 -9.90
N THR A 136 2.73 -23.14 -9.62
CA THR A 136 4.02 -22.62 -9.13
C THR A 136 3.84 -22.19 -7.69
N PRO A 137 4.45 -22.86 -6.69
CA PRO A 137 4.39 -22.43 -5.30
C PRO A 137 5.13 -21.10 -5.13
N LEU A 138 4.62 -20.22 -4.27
CA LEU A 138 5.24 -18.95 -3.91
C LEU A 138 5.82 -18.97 -2.49
N GLY A 139 5.19 -19.69 -1.55
CA GLY A 139 5.59 -19.74 -0.15
C GLY A 139 4.47 -19.41 0.81
N ILE A 140 4.85 -19.13 2.07
CA ILE A 140 3.93 -18.83 3.17
C ILE A 140 4.01 -17.34 3.46
N GLY A 141 2.91 -16.61 3.20
CA GLY A 141 2.78 -15.23 3.64
C GLY A 141 1.98 -15.17 4.94
N ARG A 142 2.66 -15.22 6.06
CA ARG A 142 2.16 -15.16 7.43
C ARG A 142 1.19 -16.27 7.83
N ASP A 143 -0.06 -16.24 7.34
CA ASP A 143 -1.14 -17.12 7.81
C ASP A 143 -1.50 -18.24 6.82
N ARG A 144 -1.04 -18.14 5.57
CA ARG A 144 -1.43 -19.06 4.49
C ARG A 144 -0.34 -19.28 3.45
N SER A 145 -0.40 -20.43 2.79
CA SER A 145 0.46 -20.74 1.65
C SER A 145 -0.16 -20.25 0.36
N TYR A 146 0.67 -19.64 -0.49
CA TYR A 146 0.28 -19.14 -1.79
C TYR A 146 0.95 -19.90 -2.92
N ALA A 147 0.24 -20.01 -4.04
CA ALA A 147 0.76 -20.50 -5.31
C ALA A 147 0.13 -19.72 -6.47
N VAL A 148 0.72 -19.85 -7.65
CA VAL A 148 0.11 -19.37 -8.90
C VAL A 148 -0.36 -20.59 -9.71
N LEU A 149 -1.66 -20.63 -10.02
CA LEU A 149 -2.24 -21.54 -11.01
C LEU A 149 -2.19 -20.84 -12.36
N THR A 150 -1.33 -21.33 -13.26
CA THR A 150 -1.16 -20.80 -14.61
C THR A 150 -1.95 -21.63 -15.61
N TRP A 151 -2.82 -20.96 -16.37
CA TRP A 151 -3.57 -21.51 -17.49
C TRP A 151 -2.92 -21.11 -18.82
N SER A 152 -2.54 -22.09 -19.67
CA SER A 152 -1.78 -21.91 -20.92
C SER A 152 -2.54 -22.57 -22.08
N PRO A 153 -3.58 -21.92 -22.63
CA PRO A 153 -4.52 -22.56 -23.56
C PRO A 153 -4.01 -22.74 -25.00
N VAL A 154 -2.87 -22.15 -25.35
CA VAL A 154 -2.43 -22.10 -26.76
C VAL A 154 -1.16 -22.91 -26.96
N LYS A 155 -1.15 -23.72 -28.02
CA LYS A 155 0.06 -24.34 -28.58
C LYS A 155 0.18 -24.04 -30.07
N VAL A 156 1.39 -23.91 -30.57
CA VAL A 156 1.66 -23.61 -31.97
C VAL A 156 2.70 -24.56 -32.54
N ASN A 157 2.53 -24.97 -33.76
CA ASN A 157 3.60 -25.57 -34.56
C ASN A 157 4.16 -24.48 -35.47
N PRO A 158 5.37 -23.99 -35.22
CA PRO A 158 5.94 -22.84 -35.95
C PRO A 158 6.20 -23.15 -37.45
N VAL A 159 6.45 -24.42 -37.79
CA VAL A 159 6.75 -24.85 -39.16
C VAL A 159 5.49 -24.95 -39.98
N SER A 160 4.46 -25.62 -39.50
CA SER A 160 3.19 -25.75 -40.22
C SER A 160 2.27 -24.53 -40.09
N GLY A 161 2.52 -23.65 -39.13
CA GLY A 161 1.65 -22.52 -38.82
C GLY A 161 0.32 -22.92 -38.19
N GLN A 162 0.19 -24.16 -37.73
CA GLN A 162 -1.03 -24.64 -37.06
C GLN A 162 -0.96 -24.25 -35.56
N MET A 163 -2.02 -23.59 -35.08
CA MET A 163 -2.19 -23.20 -33.69
C MET A 163 -3.42 -23.92 -33.12
N VAL A 164 -3.25 -24.64 -32.01
CA VAL A 164 -4.31 -25.31 -31.25
C VAL A 164 -4.65 -24.49 -30.03
N VAL A 165 -5.93 -24.18 -29.87
CA VAL A 165 -6.47 -23.34 -28.79
C VAL A 165 -7.43 -24.17 -27.95
N CYS A 166 -7.18 -24.34 -26.67
CA CYS A 166 -8.15 -24.89 -25.74
C CYS A 166 -9.16 -23.79 -25.37
N ARG A 167 -10.38 -23.90 -25.88
CA ARG A 167 -11.44 -22.90 -25.65
C ARG A 167 -12.03 -22.99 -24.26
N SER A 168 -12.12 -24.19 -23.70
CA SER A 168 -12.54 -24.38 -22.32
C SER A 168 -12.05 -25.73 -21.78
N ALA A 169 -11.83 -25.78 -20.47
CA ALA A 169 -11.54 -27.03 -19.77
C ALA A 169 -11.83 -26.90 -18.26
N ASP A 170 -11.94 -28.06 -17.61
CA ASP A 170 -11.92 -28.19 -16.16
C ASP A 170 -10.51 -28.58 -15.72
N VAL A 171 -9.92 -27.77 -14.84
CA VAL A 171 -8.61 -28.01 -14.22
C VAL A 171 -8.81 -28.37 -12.76
N ALA A 172 -8.34 -29.56 -12.37
CA ALA A 172 -8.29 -30.00 -10.98
C ALA A 172 -6.83 -29.99 -10.49
N VAL A 173 -6.56 -29.28 -9.40
CA VAL A 173 -5.30 -29.31 -8.65
C VAL A 173 -5.55 -30.16 -7.42
N ARG A 174 -4.97 -31.36 -7.36
CA ARG A 174 -5.07 -32.29 -6.22
C ARG A 174 -3.87 -32.05 -5.30
N TYR A 175 -4.12 -31.97 -4.01
CA TYR A 175 -3.11 -31.73 -2.98
C TYR A 175 -2.64 -33.04 -2.36
N GLN A 176 -1.52 -33.56 -2.85
CA GLN A 176 -0.95 -34.83 -2.38
C GLN A 176 -0.34 -34.68 -1.00
N GLY A 177 -0.68 -35.56 -0.06
CA GLY A 177 -0.22 -35.49 1.32
C GLY A 177 -0.74 -34.25 2.07
N SER A 178 -1.91 -33.73 1.70
CA SER A 178 -2.52 -32.56 2.35
C SER A 178 -2.73 -32.76 3.85
N ASP A 179 -2.26 -31.80 4.66
CA ASP A 179 -2.48 -31.74 6.11
C ASP A 179 -3.42 -30.56 6.45
N ALA A 180 -4.72 -30.85 6.40
CA ALA A 180 -5.75 -29.89 6.77
C ALA A 180 -5.62 -29.43 8.24
N GLY A 181 -5.21 -30.32 9.14
CA GLY A 181 -5.07 -30.03 10.56
C GLY A 181 -3.94 -29.03 10.83
N ALA A 182 -2.76 -29.28 10.26
CA ALA A 182 -1.62 -28.36 10.38
C ALA A 182 -1.93 -27.01 9.70
N THR A 183 -2.57 -27.04 8.51
CA THR A 183 -2.96 -25.83 7.78
C THR A 183 -3.91 -24.95 8.60
N LEU A 184 -4.99 -25.53 9.14
CA LEU A 184 -5.95 -24.79 9.97
C LEU A 184 -5.31 -24.27 11.26
N LYS A 185 -4.48 -25.08 11.93
CA LYS A 185 -3.77 -24.68 13.14
C LYS A 185 -2.85 -23.48 12.86
N HIS A 186 -2.12 -23.49 11.77
CA HIS A 186 -1.26 -22.38 11.35
C HIS A 186 -2.12 -21.13 11.05
N TYR A 187 -3.15 -21.27 10.24
CA TYR A 187 -4.05 -20.19 9.89
C TYR A 187 -4.68 -19.53 11.12
N GLU A 188 -5.29 -20.30 12.02
CA GLU A 188 -5.92 -19.78 13.24
C GLU A 188 -4.93 -19.06 14.16
N ARG A 189 -3.68 -19.50 14.17
CA ARG A 189 -2.63 -18.86 14.98
C ARG A 189 -2.23 -17.49 14.46
N TYR A 190 -2.09 -17.34 13.14
CA TYR A 190 -1.47 -16.16 12.52
C TYR A 190 -2.44 -15.23 11.80
N ASN A 191 -3.66 -15.71 11.52
CA ASN A 191 -4.66 -14.89 10.85
C ASN A 191 -5.10 -13.72 11.72
N THR A 192 -5.00 -12.50 11.14
CA THR A 192 -5.48 -11.27 11.73
C THR A 192 -6.06 -10.37 10.63
N PRO A 193 -7.13 -9.59 10.92
CA PRO A 193 -7.67 -8.64 9.93
C PRO A 193 -6.67 -7.56 9.49
N SER A 194 -5.60 -7.37 10.29
CA SER A 194 -4.58 -6.35 10.00
C SER A 194 -3.57 -6.75 8.94
N PHE A 195 -3.52 -8.03 8.51
CA PHE A 195 -2.55 -8.52 7.54
C PHE A 195 -3.21 -9.28 6.39
N SER A 196 -2.81 -8.96 5.17
CA SER A 196 -3.17 -9.69 3.94
C SER A 196 -2.15 -9.37 2.85
N LEU A 197 -1.82 -10.33 2.02
CA LEU A 197 -1.04 -10.10 0.79
C LEU A 197 -1.93 -9.88 -0.45
N GLY A 198 -3.25 -9.93 -0.28
CA GLY A 198 -4.19 -9.62 -1.34
C GLY A 198 -5.16 -10.76 -1.66
N GLU A 199 -5.94 -10.57 -2.72
CA GLU A 199 -6.96 -11.53 -3.13
C GLU A 199 -6.37 -12.77 -3.80
N THR A 200 -7.08 -13.88 -3.63
CA THR A 200 -6.84 -15.15 -4.31
C THR A 200 -8.08 -15.60 -5.07
N LEU A 201 -7.91 -16.48 -6.04
CA LEU A 201 -9.00 -17.05 -6.82
C LEU A 201 -9.96 -17.87 -5.95
N ASN A 202 -9.43 -18.57 -4.96
CA ASN A 202 -10.17 -19.44 -4.06
C ASN A 202 -10.21 -18.90 -2.62
N THR A 203 -11.08 -19.46 -1.81
CA THR A 203 -11.37 -19.01 -0.43
C THR A 203 -11.26 -20.17 0.57
N LEU A 204 -10.29 -21.05 0.38
CA LEU A 204 -10.07 -22.28 1.16
C LEU A 204 -10.10 -22.06 2.70
N LEU A 205 -9.56 -20.94 3.16
CA LEU A 205 -9.41 -20.65 4.58
C LEU A 205 -10.37 -19.55 5.04
N HIS A 206 -11.14 -19.87 6.07
CA HIS A 206 -12.06 -18.94 6.73
C HIS A 206 -11.75 -18.91 8.23
N SER A 207 -11.72 -17.73 8.82
CA SER A 207 -11.55 -17.60 10.26
C SER A 207 -12.77 -18.15 11.00
N THR A 208 -12.52 -18.96 12.01
CA THR A 208 -13.52 -19.45 12.96
C THR A 208 -13.60 -18.60 14.23
N LYS A 209 -12.72 -17.57 14.34
CA LYS A 209 -12.68 -16.66 15.49
C LYS A 209 -13.97 -15.83 15.57
N ASP A 210 -14.47 -15.66 16.77
CA ASP A 210 -15.59 -14.72 17.01
C ASP A 210 -15.16 -13.31 16.53
N PRO A 211 -15.95 -12.64 15.69
CA PRO A 211 -15.66 -11.28 15.26
C PRO A 211 -15.54 -10.27 16.41
N ARG A 212 -16.03 -10.61 17.60
CA ARG A 212 -15.84 -9.83 18.83
C ARG A 212 -14.54 -10.11 19.55
N THR A 213 -13.73 -11.06 19.07
CA THR A 213 -12.38 -11.29 19.62
C THR A 213 -11.51 -10.07 19.30
N THR A 214 -10.83 -9.55 20.33
CA THR A 214 -9.91 -8.43 20.16
C THR A 214 -8.85 -8.78 19.11
N ALA A 215 -8.73 -7.94 18.10
CA ALA A 215 -7.80 -8.10 16.99
C ALA A 215 -6.77 -6.95 16.98
N PRO A 216 -5.80 -6.93 17.90
CA PRO A 216 -4.84 -5.84 18.02
C PRO A 216 -3.89 -5.81 16.82
N VAL A 217 -3.56 -4.59 16.38
CA VAL A 217 -2.46 -4.34 15.45
C VAL A 217 -1.17 -4.21 16.25
N ARG A 218 -0.13 -4.96 15.89
CA ARG A 218 1.18 -4.90 16.56
C ARG A 218 2.24 -4.29 15.66
N MET A 219 2.95 -3.30 16.19
CA MET A 219 4.11 -2.67 15.56
C MET A 219 5.35 -2.97 16.38
N VAL A 220 6.44 -3.34 15.71
CA VAL A 220 7.76 -3.47 16.30
C VAL A 220 8.68 -2.41 15.69
N ILE A 221 9.28 -1.60 16.56
CA ILE A 221 10.27 -0.59 16.20
C ILE A 221 11.64 -1.15 16.54
N VAL A 222 12.56 -1.13 15.59
CA VAL A 222 13.97 -1.49 15.82
C VAL A 222 14.81 -0.24 15.69
N ALA A 223 15.60 0.10 16.70
CA ALA A 223 16.44 1.29 16.70
C ALA A 223 17.78 1.04 17.40
N PRO A 224 18.92 1.47 16.86
CA PRO A 224 20.18 1.47 17.58
C PRO A 224 20.14 2.35 18.83
N ASN A 225 20.82 1.95 19.90
CA ASN A 225 20.93 2.71 21.16
C ASN A 225 21.39 4.16 20.93
N GLY A 226 22.25 4.39 19.93
CA GLY A 226 22.74 5.73 19.57
C GLY A 226 21.67 6.68 19.02
N LEU A 227 20.51 6.16 18.59
CA LEU A 227 19.39 6.95 18.09
C LEU A 227 18.28 7.15 19.13
N GLN A 228 18.44 6.64 20.32
CA GLN A 228 17.46 6.78 21.41
C GLN A 228 17.19 8.25 21.74
N CYS A 229 15.95 8.69 21.63
CA CYS A 229 15.54 10.06 21.88
C CYS A 229 14.06 10.18 22.25
N THR A 230 13.66 11.32 22.78
CA THR A 230 12.27 11.59 23.20
C THR A 230 11.27 11.49 22.07
N ALA A 231 11.67 11.78 20.83
CA ALA A 231 10.78 11.68 19.67
C ALA A 231 10.29 10.24 19.42
N ILE A 232 11.12 9.23 19.69
CA ILE A 232 10.69 7.80 19.62
C ILE A 232 9.53 7.58 20.61
N ASN A 233 9.65 8.08 21.84
CA ASN A 233 8.58 7.92 22.84
C ASN A 233 7.31 8.66 22.44
N GLU A 234 7.41 9.83 21.80
CA GLU A 234 6.26 10.56 21.26
C GLU A 234 5.57 9.77 20.13
N PHE A 235 6.35 9.16 19.26
CA PHE A 235 5.84 8.30 18.19
C PHE A 235 5.18 7.03 18.75
N VAL A 236 5.82 6.34 19.69
CA VAL A 236 5.27 5.17 20.39
C VAL A 236 3.94 5.51 21.06
N ASN A 237 3.90 6.62 21.81
CA ASN A 237 2.67 7.05 22.48
C ASN A 237 1.56 7.36 21.48
N TRP A 238 1.89 7.97 20.35
CA TRP A 238 0.93 8.25 19.30
C TRP A 238 0.34 6.95 18.72
N LYS A 239 1.17 5.97 18.41
CA LYS A 239 0.71 4.66 17.91
C LYS A 239 -0.11 3.89 18.95
N ARG A 240 0.26 3.97 20.23
CA ARG A 240 -0.54 3.41 21.33
C ARG A 240 -1.87 4.11 21.51
N MET A 241 -1.92 5.44 21.36
CA MET A 241 -3.18 6.19 21.33
C MET A 241 -4.11 5.75 20.18
N GLN A 242 -3.54 5.35 19.05
CA GLN A 242 -4.29 4.78 17.92
C GLN A 242 -4.73 3.32 18.19
N GLY A 243 -4.40 2.74 19.34
CA GLY A 243 -4.79 1.38 19.70
C GLY A 243 -3.84 0.30 19.23
N MET A 244 -2.60 0.63 18.86
CA MET A 244 -1.60 -0.38 18.50
C MET A 244 -0.85 -0.89 19.73
N LEU A 245 -0.50 -2.18 19.72
CA LEU A 245 0.57 -2.71 20.57
C LEU A 245 1.89 -2.29 19.95
N VAL A 246 2.75 -1.64 20.76
CA VAL A 246 4.04 -1.15 20.25
C VAL A 246 5.17 -1.66 21.13
N ASP A 247 6.06 -2.45 20.53
CA ASP A 247 7.31 -2.91 21.11
C ASP A 247 8.47 -2.11 20.50
N VAL A 248 9.51 -1.85 21.32
CA VAL A 248 10.73 -1.19 20.84
C VAL A 248 11.92 -2.08 21.19
N ILE A 249 12.65 -2.50 20.18
CA ILE A 249 13.90 -3.24 20.30
C ILE A 249 15.04 -2.25 20.09
N TYR A 250 15.81 -2.01 21.15
CA TYR A 250 17.05 -1.24 21.06
C TYR A 250 18.24 -2.18 20.82
N THR A 251 19.04 -1.89 19.79
CA THR A 251 20.20 -2.68 19.39
C THR A 251 21.50 -1.96 19.69
N GLU A 252 22.60 -2.67 19.64
CA GLU A 252 23.91 -2.04 19.52
C GLU A 252 24.03 -1.29 18.20
N GLN A 253 25.09 -0.48 18.06
CA GLN A 253 25.40 0.18 16.81
C GLN A 253 25.90 -0.84 15.79
N ASN A 254 25.39 -0.76 14.55
CA ASN A 254 25.74 -1.67 13.46
C ASN A 254 25.57 -3.16 13.82
N PRO A 255 24.38 -3.59 14.24
CA PRO A 255 24.09 -4.95 14.64
C PRO A 255 24.07 -5.89 13.42
N SER A 256 24.19 -7.19 13.66
CA SER A 256 23.97 -8.18 12.59
C SER A 256 22.50 -8.17 12.15
N PRO A 257 22.20 -8.05 10.85
CA PRO A 257 20.83 -8.18 10.34
C PRO A 257 20.17 -9.50 10.74
N ASP A 258 20.89 -10.63 10.67
CA ASP A 258 20.38 -11.94 11.04
C ASP A 258 20.00 -12.01 12.54
N ALA A 259 20.75 -11.36 13.42
CA ALA A 259 20.43 -11.34 14.85
C ALA A 259 19.13 -10.58 15.14
N ILE A 260 18.87 -9.49 14.41
CA ILE A 260 17.62 -8.74 14.51
C ILE A 260 16.47 -9.56 13.91
N ALA A 261 16.66 -10.13 12.72
CA ALA A 261 15.64 -10.97 12.07
C ALA A 261 15.24 -12.15 12.97
N ALA A 262 16.21 -12.76 13.68
CA ALA A 262 15.94 -13.83 14.65
C ALA A 262 15.08 -13.34 15.83
N GLN A 263 15.33 -12.13 16.35
CA GLN A 263 14.49 -11.55 17.42
C GLN A 263 13.07 -11.25 16.94
N LEU A 264 12.93 -10.72 15.73
CA LEU A 264 11.62 -10.46 15.12
C LEU A 264 10.87 -11.78 14.86
N LYS A 265 11.58 -12.79 14.35
CA LYS A 265 11.02 -14.14 14.19
C LYS A 265 10.57 -14.76 15.51
N GLN A 266 11.30 -14.55 16.60
CA GLN A 266 10.87 -15.02 17.91
C GLN A 266 9.50 -14.43 18.30
N LEU A 267 9.26 -13.14 18.05
CA LEU A 267 7.95 -12.51 18.31
C LEU A 267 6.84 -13.10 17.45
N TYR A 268 7.16 -13.53 16.23
CA TYR A 268 6.24 -14.27 15.36
C TYR A 268 5.98 -15.68 15.92
N ASP A 269 7.02 -16.44 16.26
CA ASP A 269 6.91 -17.80 16.77
C ASP A 269 6.17 -17.87 18.13
N GLU A 270 6.24 -16.83 18.94
CA GLU A 270 5.57 -16.71 20.24
C GLU A 270 4.18 -16.06 20.17
N ALA A 271 3.66 -15.81 18.96
CA ALA A 271 2.40 -15.09 18.77
C ALA A 271 1.20 -15.77 19.46
N THR A 272 0.36 -14.96 20.07
CA THR A 272 -0.92 -15.30 20.69
C THR A 272 -2.02 -14.31 20.29
N ASP A 273 -3.27 -14.56 20.61
CA ASP A 273 -4.36 -13.59 20.32
C ASP A 273 -4.15 -12.25 21.05
N ALA A 274 -3.61 -12.26 22.27
CA ALA A 274 -3.34 -11.03 23.02
C ALA A 274 -2.08 -10.28 22.55
N ALA A 275 -1.11 -11.00 21.98
CA ALA A 275 0.12 -10.47 21.42
C ALA A 275 0.37 -11.12 20.05
N PRO A 276 -0.34 -10.69 19.01
CA PRO A 276 -0.22 -11.31 17.69
C PRO A 276 1.17 -11.11 17.08
N ALA A 277 1.47 -11.86 16.04
CA ALA A 277 2.66 -11.64 15.25
C ALA A 277 2.72 -10.17 14.78
N PRO A 278 3.92 -9.57 14.65
CA PRO A 278 4.05 -8.18 14.22
C PRO A 278 3.33 -7.93 12.89
N THR A 279 2.45 -6.92 12.83
CA THR A 279 1.84 -6.47 11.58
C THR A 279 2.75 -5.52 10.84
N TYR A 280 3.44 -4.66 11.61
CA TYR A 280 4.36 -3.66 11.08
C TYR A 280 5.73 -3.78 11.75
N VAL A 281 6.79 -3.70 10.96
CA VAL A 281 8.17 -3.53 11.42
C VAL A 281 8.69 -2.19 10.89
N LEU A 282 9.12 -1.32 11.80
CA LEU A 282 9.70 -0.02 11.47
C LEU A 282 11.16 0.02 11.90
N LEU A 283 12.07 0.10 10.93
CA LEU A 283 13.51 0.17 11.12
C LEU A 283 13.92 1.64 11.25
N MET A 284 14.40 2.07 12.42
CA MET A 284 14.85 3.45 12.68
C MET A 284 16.38 3.52 12.67
N GLY A 285 16.96 3.85 11.53
CA GLY A 285 18.39 3.96 11.31
C GLY A 285 18.72 3.91 9.82
N ASP A 286 19.82 4.54 9.40
CA ASP A 286 20.36 4.35 8.05
C ASP A 286 21.17 3.03 7.96
N HIS A 287 21.66 2.70 6.77
CA HIS A 287 22.41 1.47 6.54
C HIS A 287 23.66 1.34 7.44
N ASN A 288 24.30 2.46 7.79
CA ASN A 288 25.50 2.44 8.65
C ASN A 288 25.19 2.19 10.12
N ASN A 289 23.98 2.51 10.57
CA ASN A 289 23.53 2.36 11.96
C ASN A 289 22.75 1.05 12.17
N LEU A 290 21.94 0.70 11.19
CA LEU A 290 21.06 -0.45 11.15
C LEU A 290 21.13 -1.08 9.75
N PRO A 291 22.11 -1.99 9.52
CA PRO A 291 22.37 -2.52 8.19
C PRO A 291 21.16 -3.23 7.58
N ALA A 292 20.95 -3.08 6.28
CA ALA A 292 20.08 -3.94 5.51
C ALA A 292 20.81 -5.25 5.14
N PHE A 293 20.07 -6.26 4.71
CA PHE A 293 20.67 -7.44 4.11
C PHE A 293 21.28 -7.07 2.75
N ALA A 294 22.45 -7.62 2.47
CA ALA A 294 23.10 -7.45 1.17
C ALA A 294 22.87 -8.70 0.31
N SER A 295 22.64 -8.51 -0.97
CA SER A 295 22.79 -9.57 -1.95
C SER A 295 24.28 -9.87 -2.11
N ASP A 296 24.66 -11.10 -1.85
CA ASP A 296 26.03 -11.56 -2.15
C ASP A 296 25.95 -12.58 -3.27
N LEU A 297 26.17 -12.12 -4.48
CA LEU A 297 26.19 -12.98 -5.67
C LEU A 297 27.27 -14.06 -5.57
N SER A 298 28.28 -13.88 -4.70
CA SER A 298 29.38 -14.83 -4.53
C SER A 298 29.09 -15.95 -3.55
N SER A 299 28.14 -15.79 -2.63
CA SER A 299 27.95 -16.73 -1.50
C SER A 299 26.91 -17.82 -1.73
N GLY A 300 26.17 -17.80 -2.83
CA GLY A 300 25.10 -18.76 -3.13
C GLY A 300 23.91 -18.66 -2.17
N ASN A 301 23.80 -17.59 -1.40
CA ASN A 301 22.72 -17.37 -0.44
C ASN A 301 21.69 -16.37 -0.96
N ARG A 302 20.46 -16.72 -0.77
CA ARG A 302 19.19 -15.96 -0.80
C ARG A 302 18.88 -15.09 -2.02
N MET A 303 19.78 -14.52 -2.77
CA MET A 303 19.50 -13.51 -3.80
C MET A 303 20.27 -13.77 -5.12
N HIS A 304 20.16 -15.00 -5.67
CA HIS A 304 20.83 -15.38 -6.90
C HIS A 304 20.02 -14.99 -8.14
N HIS A 305 20.34 -13.83 -8.70
CA HIS A 305 19.81 -13.39 -10.00
C HIS A 305 20.93 -13.28 -11.05
N ASP A 306 21.77 -14.33 -11.16
CA ASP A 306 22.95 -14.42 -12.07
C ASP A 306 22.65 -14.03 -13.52
N TRP A 307 21.43 -14.29 -13.94
CA TRP A 307 21.00 -14.07 -15.31
C TRP A 307 20.75 -12.59 -15.64
N TYR A 308 20.79 -11.69 -14.62
CA TYR A 308 20.56 -10.28 -14.81
C TYR A 308 21.82 -9.46 -15.04
N GLN A 309 23.00 -9.89 -14.59
CA GLN A 309 24.18 -9.03 -14.48
C GLN A 309 23.85 -7.70 -13.78
N LEU A 310 22.95 -7.74 -12.81
CA LEU A 310 22.62 -6.60 -11.97
C LEU A 310 23.68 -6.51 -10.87
N ASP A 311 24.05 -5.28 -10.51
CA ASP A 311 24.93 -5.03 -9.39
C ASP A 311 24.33 -5.57 -8.09
N ASP A 312 25.18 -5.87 -7.11
CA ASP A 312 24.75 -6.19 -5.76
C ASP A 312 23.79 -5.12 -5.23
N HIS A 313 22.77 -5.55 -4.49
CA HIS A 313 21.79 -4.66 -3.92
C HIS A 313 21.53 -4.98 -2.44
N ILE A 314 20.81 -4.09 -1.77
CA ILE A 314 20.39 -4.26 -0.38
C ILE A 314 18.89 -4.38 -0.31
N THR A 315 18.42 -5.02 0.76
CA THR A 315 17.01 -5.21 1.04
C THR A 315 16.71 -5.27 2.53
N ASP A 316 15.56 -4.75 2.93
CA ASP A 316 14.99 -4.93 4.26
C ASP A 316 14.04 -6.14 4.33
N LEU A 317 13.71 -6.79 3.21
CA LEU A 317 12.75 -7.88 3.12
C LEU A 317 12.95 -8.95 4.20
N TYR A 318 14.18 -9.40 4.41
CA TYR A 318 14.49 -10.53 5.30
C TYR A 318 14.37 -10.21 6.79
N TYR A 319 14.10 -8.96 7.17
CA TYR A 319 13.65 -8.63 8.52
C TYR A 319 12.22 -9.12 8.80
N GLY A 320 11.44 -9.38 7.77
CA GLY A 320 10.04 -9.75 7.89
C GLY A 320 9.62 -10.99 7.12
N THR A 321 10.55 -11.82 6.64
CA THR A 321 10.29 -13.15 6.08
C THR A 321 10.70 -14.20 7.10
N TRP A 322 9.74 -14.74 7.85
CA TRP A 322 10.02 -15.63 8.99
C TRP A 322 9.70 -17.09 8.69
N SER A 323 8.95 -17.34 7.63
CA SER A 323 8.70 -18.68 7.09
C SER A 323 9.94 -19.20 6.36
N VAL A 324 10.21 -20.49 6.47
CA VAL A 324 11.47 -21.06 5.97
C VAL A 324 11.41 -21.25 4.46
N GLY A 325 12.37 -20.67 3.75
CA GLY A 325 12.66 -20.98 2.35
C GLY A 325 11.78 -20.27 1.32
N ASP A 326 11.11 -19.18 1.68
CA ASP A 326 10.34 -18.38 0.73
C ASP A 326 10.68 -16.89 0.78
N MET A 327 10.08 -16.12 -0.13
CA MET A 327 10.31 -14.68 -0.32
C MET A 327 9.10 -13.83 0.09
N LEU A 328 8.01 -14.46 0.56
CA LEU A 328 6.83 -13.72 0.95
C LEU A 328 6.97 -13.14 2.35
N PRO A 329 6.68 -11.84 2.56
CA PRO A 329 6.77 -11.24 3.87
C PRO A 329 5.63 -11.68 4.79
N ASP A 330 5.94 -11.80 6.07
CA ASP A 330 5.01 -12.09 7.17
C ASP A 330 4.54 -10.81 7.89
N CYS A 331 5.10 -9.65 7.53
CA CYS A 331 4.72 -8.32 8.02
C CYS A 331 4.95 -7.24 6.97
N TYR A 332 4.41 -6.05 7.20
CA TYR A 332 4.71 -4.87 6.39
C TYR A 332 5.87 -4.10 6.99
N GLN A 333 6.83 -3.72 6.16
CA GLN A 333 8.08 -3.09 6.58
C GLN A 333 8.20 -1.66 6.09
N GLY A 334 9.00 -0.87 6.81
CA GLY A 334 9.41 0.45 6.38
C GLY A 334 10.61 0.94 7.19
N ARG A 335 11.29 1.95 6.66
CA ARG A 335 12.51 2.48 7.25
C ARG A 335 12.45 3.99 7.46
N PHE A 336 12.74 4.45 8.68
CA PHE A 336 13.15 5.83 8.96
C PHE A 336 14.67 5.92 8.86
N SER A 337 15.18 6.10 7.65
CA SER A 337 16.63 6.18 7.42
C SER A 337 17.22 7.44 8.03
N ALA A 338 17.82 7.32 9.20
CA ALA A 338 18.37 8.42 9.98
C ALA A 338 19.78 8.11 10.48
N ARG A 339 20.71 9.06 10.33
CA ARG A 339 22.11 8.94 10.77
C ARG A 339 22.32 9.32 12.23
N ASP A 340 21.47 10.20 12.74
CA ASP A 340 21.55 10.78 14.06
C ASP A 340 20.17 11.10 14.63
N THR A 341 20.12 11.44 15.90
CA THR A 341 18.87 11.75 16.61
C THR A 341 18.19 13.03 16.10
N ALA A 342 18.92 13.96 15.51
CA ALA A 342 18.33 15.19 14.95
C ALA A 342 17.58 14.88 13.66
N THR A 343 18.17 14.07 12.78
CA THR A 343 17.53 13.56 11.56
C THR A 343 16.33 12.70 11.89
N LEU A 344 16.46 11.75 12.84
CA LEU A 344 15.36 10.90 13.27
C LEU A 344 14.19 11.72 13.83
N ARG A 345 14.49 12.71 14.67
CA ARG A 345 13.47 13.63 15.21
C ARG A 345 12.74 14.39 14.10
N ALA A 346 13.46 14.85 13.07
CA ALA A 346 12.82 15.56 11.95
C ALA A 346 11.86 14.66 11.17
N ILE A 347 12.23 13.39 10.93
CA ILE A 347 11.38 12.39 10.26
C ILE A 347 10.14 12.10 11.11
N ILE A 348 10.33 11.80 12.40
CA ILE A 348 9.23 11.48 13.32
C ILE A 348 8.27 12.67 13.43
N ASN A 349 8.79 13.90 13.63
CA ASN A 349 7.94 15.07 13.77
C ASN A 349 7.11 15.32 12.52
N LYS A 350 7.68 15.11 11.33
CA LYS A 350 6.96 15.22 10.05
C LYS A 350 5.86 14.15 9.93
N THR A 351 6.14 12.90 10.30
CA THR A 351 5.16 11.81 10.30
C THR A 351 4.02 12.11 11.26
N LEU A 352 4.32 12.52 12.49
CA LEU A 352 3.31 12.89 13.49
C LEU A 352 2.49 14.12 13.05
N TYR A 353 3.14 15.11 12.46
CA TYR A 353 2.47 16.30 11.90
C TYR A 353 1.46 15.89 10.81
N TYR A 354 1.86 14.98 9.92
CA TYR A 354 1.03 14.47 8.84
C TYR A 354 -0.14 13.62 9.37
N GLU A 355 0.13 12.61 10.19
CA GLU A 355 -0.91 11.72 10.71
C GLU A 355 -1.93 12.42 11.61
N ARG A 356 -1.49 13.44 12.37
CA ARG A 356 -2.37 14.27 13.23
C ARG A 356 -3.16 15.31 12.44
N TYR A 357 -3.02 15.35 11.13
CA TYR A 357 -3.67 16.35 10.27
C TYR A 357 -3.42 17.81 10.73
N GLN A 358 -2.20 18.14 11.08
CA GLN A 358 -1.85 19.46 11.66
C GLN A 358 -1.52 20.50 10.59
N PHE A 359 -2.07 20.38 9.37
CA PHE A 359 -1.81 21.27 8.27
C PHE A 359 -2.41 22.66 8.52
N LEU A 360 -1.63 23.71 8.26
CA LEU A 360 -2.13 25.09 8.27
C LEU A 360 -3.05 25.36 7.08
N ASN A 361 -2.76 24.73 5.94
CA ASN A 361 -3.59 24.70 4.75
C ASN A 361 -3.53 23.29 4.19
N ASP A 362 -4.67 22.67 4.02
CA ASP A 362 -4.82 21.31 3.50
C ASP A 362 -5.17 21.25 1.99
N ASP A 363 -5.23 22.41 1.31
CA ASP A 363 -5.51 22.47 -0.14
C ASP A 363 -4.48 21.70 -0.98
N TYR A 364 -3.24 21.56 -0.49
CA TYR A 364 -2.21 20.81 -1.21
C TYR A 364 -2.53 19.31 -1.34
N LEU A 365 -3.41 18.78 -0.48
CA LEU A 365 -3.83 17.37 -0.53
C LEU A 365 -4.73 17.07 -1.74
N THR A 366 -5.40 18.08 -2.32
CA THR A 366 -6.19 17.93 -3.55
C THR A 366 -5.35 18.08 -4.82
N ARG A 367 -4.03 18.24 -4.66
CA ARG A 367 -3.08 18.46 -5.75
C ARG A 367 -2.25 17.20 -5.96
N ALA A 368 -2.03 16.83 -7.21
CA ALA A 368 -1.19 15.69 -7.57
C ALA A 368 -0.32 15.95 -8.80
N ALA A 369 0.82 15.28 -8.85
CA ALA A 369 1.64 15.22 -10.05
C ALA A 369 1.81 13.76 -10.50
N LEU A 370 1.39 13.48 -11.72
CA LEU A 370 1.56 12.21 -12.41
C LEU A 370 2.62 12.41 -13.50
N VAL A 371 3.71 11.65 -13.44
CA VAL A 371 4.86 11.88 -14.31
C VAL A 371 5.21 10.60 -15.08
N ALA A 372 4.71 10.51 -16.31
CA ALA A 372 5.19 9.55 -17.28
C ALA A 372 6.47 10.10 -17.91
N GLY A 373 7.61 9.59 -17.48
CA GLY A 373 8.89 10.03 -18.03
C GLY A 373 9.18 9.47 -19.42
N VAL A 374 10.19 10.00 -20.08
CA VAL A 374 10.64 9.54 -21.41
C VAL A 374 11.72 8.48 -21.31
N ASP A 375 11.77 7.61 -22.31
CA ASP A 375 12.93 6.76 -22.58
C ASP A 375 13.85 7.50 -23.59
N GLU A 376 14.99 8.00 -23.13
CA GLU A 376 15.89 8.86 -23.92
C GLU A 376 16.35 8.24 -25.23
N ILE A 377 16.46 6.92 -25.29
CA ILE A 377 17.01 6.18 -26.43
C ILE A 377 16.03 6.20 -27.61
N TYR A 378 14.74 6.34 -27.35
CA TYR A 378 13.66 6.20 -28.35
C TYR A 378 12.72 7.40 -28.45
N TYR A 379 13.14 8.56 -28.03
CA TYR A 379 12.32 9.80 -27.96
C TYR A 379 11.56 10.17 -29.25
N VAL A 380 11.89 9.57 -30.37
CA VAL A 380 11.30 9.86 -31.69
C VAL A 380 10.41 8.75 -32.22
N ASN A 381 10.28 7.63 -31.50
CA ASN A 381 9.61 6.44 -32.02
C ASN A 381 8.47 6.00 -31.11
N GLN A 382 7.25 5.81 -31.65
CA GLN A 382 6.06 5.30 -30.93
C GLN A 382 6.27 3.90 -30.30
N ASN A 383 7.44 3.29 -30.50
CA ASN A 383 7.88 2.08 -29.84
C ASN A 383 8.59 2.31 -28.49
N ASP A 384 8.67 3.55 -28.02
CA ASP A 384 9.25 3.96 -26.75
C ASP A 384 8.52 3.31 -25.58
N ASN A 385 9.27 2.84 -24.58
CA ASN A 385 8.71 2.25 -23.35
C ASN A 385 7.96 3.27 -22.51
N GLY A 386 8.29 4.56 -22.58
CA GLY A 386 7.50 5.64 -22.01
C GLY A 386 6.05 5.62 -22.52
N PHE A 387 5.86 5.47 -23.83
CA PHE A 387 4.53 5.35 -24.44
C PHE A 387 3.83 4.02 -24.14
N LYS A 388 4.59 2.92 -24.04
CA LYS A 388 4.01 1.58 -23.82
C LYS A 388 3.63 1.31 -22.39
N TYR A 389 4.33 1.88 -21.43
CA TYR A 389 4.19 1.54 -20.02
C TYR A 389 3.97 2.76 -19.11
N ALA A 390 4.77 3.83 -19.23
CA ALA A 390 4.64 4.97 -18.32
C ALA A 390 3.35 5.77 -18.59
N ASP A 391 3.05 6.10 -19.84
CA ASP A 391 1.81 6.79 -20.18
C ASP A 391 0.56 5.98 -19.76
N PRO A 392 0.41 4.69 -20.13
CA PRO A 392 -0.72 3.89 -19.67
C PRO A 392 -0.82 3.73 -18.15
N THR A 393 0.30 3.68 -17.43
CA THR A 393 0.31 3.69 -15.97
C THR A 393 -0.35 4.95 -15.43
N MET A 394 0.11 6.11 -15.89
CA MET A 394 -0.41 7.39 -15.41
C MET A 394 -1.82 7.69 -15.94
N ASP A 395 -2.17 7.24 -17.14
CA ASP A 395 -3.53 7.31 -17.68
C ASP A 395 -4.50 6.55 -16.78
N TYR A 396 -4.13 5.33 -16.37
CA TYR A 396 -4.95 4.52 -15.46
C TYR A 396 -5.18 5.22 -14.12
N ILE A 397 -4.10 5.74 -13.52
CA ILE A 397 -4.16 6.48 -12.26
C ILE A 397 -5.05 7.72 -12.40
N ALA A 398 -4.86 8.53 -13.46
CA ALA A 398 -5.64 9.73 -13.69
C ALA A 398 -7.11 9.42 -13.96
N PHE A 399 -7.38 8.40 -14.77
CA PHE A 399 -8.74 8.07 -15.15
C PHE A 399 -9.57 7.54 -13.97
N TYR A 400 -9.02 6.61 -13.19
CA TYR A 400 -9.79 5.94 -12.14
C TYR A 400 -9.66 6.58 -10.77
N TYR A 401 -8.53 7.24 -10.44
CA TYR A 401 -8.21 7.60 -9.06
C TYR A 401 -7.88 9.07 -8.85
N VAL A 402 -7.01 9.65 -9.64
CA VAL A 402 -6.44 10.99 -9.37
C VAL A 402 -7.08 12.02 -10.31
N ASN A 403 -8.33 12.35 -10.03
CA ASN A 403 -9.14 13.26 -10.86
C ASN A 403 -10.19 14.00 -10.01
N ALA A 404 -10.95 14.89 -10.64
CA ALA A 404 -11.94 15.70 -9.95
C ALA A 404 -13.07 14.89 -9.28
N ALA A 405 -13.43 13.71 -9.79
CA ALA A 405 -14.46 12.87 -9.19
C ALA A 405 -14.04 12.31 -7.81
N ASN A 406 -12.72 12.17 -7.60
CA ASN A 406 -12.13 11.69 -6.35
C ASN A 406 -11.54 12.83 -5.50
N GLY A 407 -11.94 14.08 -5.73
CA GLY A 407 -11.58 15.23 -4.90
C GLY A 407 -10.22 15.87 -5.23
N TYR A 408 -9.63 15.56 -6.38
CA TYR A 408 -8.44 16.25 -6.88
C TYR A 408 -8.84 17.40 -7.80
N ASP A 409 -8.45 18.62 -7.47
CA ASP A 409 -8.82 19.84 -8.22
C ASP A 409 -7.66 20.45 -9.01
N ASN A 410 -6.43 20.00 -8.78
CA ASN A 410 -5.24 20.46 -9.47
C ASN A 410 -4.26 19.31 -9.71
N VAL A 411 -4.49 18.55 -10.75
CA VAL A 411 -3.63 17.46 -11.19
C VAL A 411 -2.82 17.90 -12.40
N VAL A 412 -1.50 17.79 -12.32
CA VAL A 412 -0.60 18.01 -13.44
C VAL A 412 -0.10 16.67 -13.92
N TYR A 413 -0.34 16.38 -15.19
CA TYR A 413 0.08 15.16 -15.82
C TYR A 413 1.13 15.42 -16.91
N TYR A 414 2.35 14.97 -16.66
CA TYR A 414 3.45 14.99 -17.62
C TYR A 414 3.39 13.71 -18.46
N LYS A 415 2.98 13.83 -19.70
CA LYS A 415 2.69 12.72 -20.63
C LYS A 415 3.51 12.84 -21.89
N ASN A 416 3.92 11.69 -22.44
CA ASN A 416 4.66 11.64 -23.72
C ASN A 416 3.72 11.81 -24.91
N ASN A 417 2.51 11.29 -24.80
CA ASN A 417 1.47 11.39 -25.84
C ASN A 417 0.33 12.33 -25.40
N ASN A 418 0.02 13.35 -26.19
CA ASN A 418 -0.95 14.40 -25.83
C ASN A 418 -2.42 14.06 -26.14
N ASN A 419 -2.76 12.83 -26.51
CA ASN A 419 -4.06 12.50 -27.10
C ASN A 419 -5.21 12.34 -26.09
N TYR A 420 -4.96 12.28 -24.78
CA TYR A 420 -5.99 12.05 -23.79
C TYR A 420 -5.74 12.76 -22.47
N ALA A 421 -6.76 13.44 -21.94
CA ALA A 421 -6.77 14.01 -20.60
C ALA A 421 -8.11 13.73 -19.90
N PRO A 422 -8.14 13.12 -18.72
CA PRO A 422 -9.34 13.06 -17.91
C PRO A 422 -9.82 14.44 -17.48
N THR A 423 -11.11 14.59 -17.20
CA THR A 423 -11.66 15.84 -16.68
C THR A 423 -10.98 16.24 -15.37
N GLY A 424 -10.53 17.50 -15.28
CA GLY A 424 -9.83 18.03 -14.10
C GLY A 424 -8.32 17.78 -14.08
N VAL A 425 -7.78 17.13 -15.12
CA VAL A 425 -6.34 16.88 -15.25
C VAL A 425 -5.75 17.77 -16.33
N THR A 426 -4.68 18.51 -16.00
CA THR A 426 -3.93 19.31 -16.95
C THR A 426 -2.78 18.51 -17.53
N VAL A 427 -2.87 18.14 -18.81
CA VAL A 427 -1.78 17.45 -19.51
C VAL A 427 -0.71 18.45 -19.94
N THR A 428 0.54 18.14 -19.64
CA THR A 428 1.71 18.92 -20.04
C THR A 428 2.67 17.99 -20.79
N GLY A 429 3.18 18.44 -21.93
CA GLY A 429 4.17 17.69 -22.68
C GLY A 429 5.41 17.41 -21.84
N ASN A 430 5.87 16.14 -21.85
CA ASN A 430 7.08 15.76 -21.16
C ASN A 430 8.27 16.16 -22.04
N ASN A 431 8.94 17.21 -21.66
CA ASN A 431 10.16 17.67 -22.34
C ASN A 431 11.25 18.02 -21.31
N ARG A 432 12.49 18.25 -21.78
CA ARG A 432 13.62 18.61 -20.91
C ARG A 432 13.36 19.87 -20.07
N ASN A 433 12.47 20.78 -20.51
CA ASN A 433 12.13 22.00 -19.80
C ASN A 433 11.07 21.74 -18.70
N ALA A 434 10.39 20.60 -18.70
CA ALA A 434 9.40 20.23 -17.68
C ALA A 434 9.97 20.16 -16.26
N ALA A 435 11.28 19.89 -16.11
CA ALA A 435 11.94 19.79 -14.80
C ALA A 435 11.77 21.07 -13.94
N SER A 436 11.79 22.27 -14.52
CA SER A 436 11.59 23.52 -13.77
C SER A 436 10.14 23.69 -13.34
N ALA A 437 9.18 23.41 -14.23
CA ALA A 437 7.75 23.50 -13.91
C ALA A 437 7.35 22.47 -12.85
N LEU A 438 7.88 21.24 -12.95
CA LEU A 438 7.65 20.17 -11.97
C LEU A 438 8.18 20.56 -10.57
N ARG A 439 9.39 21.13 -10.48
CA ARG A 439 9.94 21.63 -9.21
C ARG A 439 9.09 22.75 -8.62
N SER A 440 8.63 23.68 -9.46
CA SER A 440 7.75 24.77 -9.01
C SER A 440 6.43 24.21 -8.48
N PHE A 441 5.89 23.18 -9.12
CA PHE A 441 4.69 22.48 -8.67
C PHE A 441 4.92 21.79 -7.31
N TYR A 442 6.02 21.06 -7.14
CA TYR A 442 6.36 20.40 -5.88
C TYR A 442 6.56 21.42 -4.75
N ASN A 443 7.23 22.54 -5.02
CA ASN A 443 7.45 23.60 -4.03
C ASN A 443 6.14 24.29 -3.59
N SER A 444 5.12 24.29 -4.43
CA SER A 444 3.80 24.80 -4.07
C SER A 444 2.91 23.79 -3.34
N GLY A 445 3.42 22.59 -3.08
CA GLY A 445 2.74 21.50 -2.38
C GLY A 445 1.90 20.62 -3.30
N ALA A 446 2.02 19.30 -3.12
CA ALA A 446 1.20 18.29 -3.74
C ALA A 446 1.03 17.11 -2.76
N GLY A 447 -0.20 16.61 -2.59
CA GLY A 447 -0.49 15.50 -1.68
C GLY A 447 0.06 14.17 -2.19
N LEU A 448 -0.07 13.95 -3.51
CA LEU A 448 0.37 12.73 -4.18
C LEU A 448 1.28 13.04 -5.37
N ILE A 449 2.38 12.31 -5.48
CA ILE A 449 3.29 12.40 -6.61
C ILE A 449 3.68 10.98 -7.02
N ASN A 450 3.45 10.63 -8.30
CA ASN A 450 3.95 9.37 -8.87
C ASN A 450 4.77 9.62 -10.12
N TYR A 451 5.94 9.03 -10.16
CA TYR A 451 6.87 9.05 -11.27
C TYR A 451 7.09 7.65 -11.81
N SER A 452 7.09 7.47 -13.13
CA SER A 452 7.45 6.20 -13.78
C SER A 452 8.34 6.47 -15.00
N ALA A 453 9.63 6.19 -14.88
CA ALA A 453 10.63 6.19 -15.93
C ALA A 453 12.01 5.78 -15.39
N HIS A 454 13.09 6.26 -16.04
CA HIS A 454 14.45 6.06 -15.58
C HIS A 454 14.75 6.79 -14.28
N GLY A 455 15.53 6.16 -13.42
CA GLY A 455 16.02 6.73 -12.15
C GLY A 455 17.45 6.32 -11.87
N ASN A 456 18.04 6.97 -10.89
CA ASN A 456 19.36 6.68 -10.35
C ASN A 456 19.30 6.84 -8.82
N TRP A 457 20.32 6.41 -8.10
CA TRP A 457 20.37 6.51 -6.64
C TRP A 457 20.12 7.96 -6.13
N ASN A 458 20.51 8.98 -6.89
CA ASN A 458 20.40 10.39 -6.50
C ASN A 458 19.40 11.22 -7.31
N SER A 459 18.62 10.63 -8.23
CA SER A 459 17.71 11.41 -9.07
C SER A 459 16.70 10.59 -9.85
N TRP A 460 15.59 11.19 -10.18
CA TRP A 460 14.80 10.88 -11.35
C TRP A 460 15.48 11.48 -12.59
N SER A 461 15.39 10.80 -13.73
CA SER A 461 16.17 11.20 -14.93
C SER A 461 15.38 12.15 -15.83
N MET A 462 14.12 11.83 -16.15
CA MET A 462 13.36 12.59 -17.15
C MET A 462 11.87 12.69 -16.81
N PRO A 463 11.39 13.84 -16.39
CA PRO A 463 12.13 15.10 -16.11
C PRO A 463 13.08 14.97 -14.93
N SER A 464 14.24 15.63 -15.00
CA SER A 464 15.25 15.52 -13.96
C SER A 464 14.79 16.15 -12.63
N PHE A 465 14.92 15.38 -11.55
CA PHE A 465 14.72 15.85 -10.18
C PHE A 465 15.71 15.12 -9.27
N SER A 466 16.69 15.83 -8.75
CA SER A 466 17.84 15.28 -8.04
C SER A 466 17.86 15.60 -6.56
N VAL A 467 18.71 14.90 -5.78
CA VAL A 467 18.97 15.17 -4.36
C VAL A 467 19.30 16.63 -4.11
N ASN A 468 20.10 17.27 -5.00
CA ASN A 468 20.39 18.69 -4.87
C ASN A 468 19.13 19.56 -4.95
N GLN A 469 18.17 19.20 -5.78
CA GLN A 469 16.90 19.90 -5.92
C GLN A 469 15.93 19.56 -4.78
N VAL A 470 15.94 18.33 -4.30
CA VAL A 470 15.23 17.94 -3.07
C VAL A 470 15.70 18.79 -1.89
N ASN A 471 17.02 18.99 -1.76
CA ASN A 471 17.59 19.82 -0.70
C ASN A 471 17.17 21.31 -0.77
N GLN A 472 16.68 21.76 -1.92
CA GLN A 472 16.15 23.10 -2.17
C GLN A 472 14.62 23.19 -2.12
N MET A 473 13.91 22.10 -1.82
CA MET A 473 12.45 22.12 -1.73
C MET A 473 11.95 23.07 -0.65
N THR A 474 10.89 23.80 -0.97
CA THR A 474 10.25 24.80 -0.11
C THR A 474 8.79 24.51 0.21
N ASN A 475 8.33 23.27 0.00
CA ASN A 475 6.98 22.81 0.36
C ASN A 475 6.82 22.64 1.89
N ASN A 476 7.26 23.62 2.67
CA ASN A 476 7.24 23.58 4.14
C ASN A 476 5.80 23.38 4.67
N GLY A 477 5.63 22.41 5.56
CA GLY A 477 4.32 22.04 6.10
C GLY A 477 3.39 21.30 5.14
N MET A 478 3.87 20.91 3.95
CA MET A 478 3.10 20.23 2.92
C MET A 478 3.84 18.95 2.43
N PRO A 479 4.13 17.98 3.32
CA PRO A 479 4.85 16.77 2.93
C PRO A 479 3.99 15.88 2.01
N SER A 480 4.59 15.38 0.95
CA SER A 480 3.91 14.57 -0.06
C SER A 480 3.99 13.07 0.24
N PHE A 481 2.98 12.31 -0.19
CA PHE A 481 3.10 10.87 -0.42
C PHE A 481 3.67 10.66 -1.83
N MET A 482 4.83 10.00 -1.93
CA MET A 482 5.56 9.91 -3.20
C MET A 482 5.88 8.47 -3.59
N ILE A 483 5.75 8.17 -4.89
CA ILE A 483 6.05 6.89 -5.49
C ILE A 483 6.99 7.11 -6.68
N GLY A 484 8.11 6.37 -6.70
CA GLY A 484 9.06 6.32 -7.81
C GLY A 484 9.13 4.91 -8.39
N ASN A 485 8.34 4.63 -9.44
CA ASN A 485 8.48 3.43 -10.24
C ASN A 485 9.69 3.59 -11.16
N CYS A 486 10.89 3.52 -10.58
CA CYS A 486 12.15 3.76 -11.26
C CYS A 486 13.33 3.11 -10.53
N CYS A 487 14.43 2.92 -11.25
CA CYS A 487 15.63 2.28 -10.73
C CYS A 487 16.27 3.06 -9.58
N LEU A 488 16.86 2.34 -8.62
CA LEU A 488 17.90 2.78 -7.68
C LEU A 488 17.50 3.92 -6.72
N SER A 489 16.31 4.48 -6.81
CA SER A 489 15.94 5.70 -6.09
C SER A 489 15.90 5.53 -4.56
N ASN A 490 15.86 4.28 -4.07
CA ASN A 490 16.02 3.89 -2.68
C ASN A 490 17.32 3.11 -2.40
N LYS A 491 18.37 3.23 -3.23
CA LYS A 491 19.66 2.59 -2.98
C LYS A 491 20.40 3.28 -1.83
N PHE A 492 20.02 2.97 -0.59
CA PHE A 492 20.44 3.66 0.63
C PHE A 492 21.72 3.13 1.28
N ASP A 493 22.46 2.24 0.63
CA ASP A 493 23.83 1.82 0.96
C ASP A 493 24.91 2.78 0.40
N GLU A 494 24.49 3.67 -0.47
CA GLU A 494 25.34 4.72 -1.04
C GLU A 494 25.38 5.97 -0.12
N ASN A 495 25.82 7.09 -0.66
CA ASN A 495 25.60 8.41 -0.04
C ASN A 495 24.09 8.64 0.14
N VAL A 496 23.64 9.81 0.53
CA VAL A 496 22.20 10.06 0.67
C VAL A 496 21.47 9.79 -0.64
N CYS A 497 20.66 8.74 -0.69
CA CYS A 497 19.86 8.43 -1.88
C CYS A 497 18.65 9.37 -2.01
N PHE A 498 17.97 9.27 -3.15
CA PHE A 498 16.85 10.17 -3.47
C PHE A 498 15.70 10.05 -2.46
N GLY A 499 15.29 8.81 -2.10
CA GLY A 499 14.24 8.56 -1.10
C GLY A 499 14.62 9.08 0.29
N GLU A 500 15.86 8.86 0.72
CA GLU A 500 16.36 9.40 1.99
C GLU A 500 16.36 10.93 2.01
N ALA A 501 16.81 11.58 0.93
CA ALA A 501 16.82 13.02 0.83
C ALA A 501 15.41 13.62 1.01
N LEU A 502 14.40 13.02 0.39
CA LEU A 502 12.99 13.40 0.54
C LEU A 502 12.49 13.22 1.97
N LEU A 503 12.79 12.07 2.59
CA LEU A 503 12.35 11.73 3.93
C LEU A 503 13.02 12.64 4.99
N ARG A 504 14.31 12.97 4.81
CA ARG A 504 15.13 13.75 5.77
C ARG A 504 14.88 15.26 5.71
N ARG A 505 14.07 15.78 4.77
CA ARG A 505 13.75 17.21 4.71
C ARG A 505 13.14 17.70 6.03
N THR A 506 13.66 18.82 6.54
CA THR A 506 13.16 19.51 7.73
C THR A 506 11.94 20.39 7.42
N ASN A 507 11.38 21.07 8.41
CA ASN A 507 10.22 21.96 8.28
C ASN A 507 8.98 21.30 7.67
N ASN A 508 8.82 19.99 7.91
CA ASN A 508 7.75 19.17 7.32
C ASN A 508 7.67 19.31 5.79
N ALA A 509 8.82 19.48 5.14
CA ALA A 509 8.97 19.53 3.68
C ALA A 509 9.39 18.15 3.13
N GLY A 510 9.51 18.04 1.80
CA GLY A 510 9.86 16.82 1.11
C GLY A 510 8.70 15.82 1.08
N ALA A 511 8.98 14.56 1.34
CA ALA A 511 7.98 13.52 1.45
C ALA A 511 7.79 13.05 2.89
N VAL A 512 6.56 12.65 3.26
CA VAL A 512 6.29 11.92 4.51
C VAL A 512 6.69 10.47 4.35
N THR A 513 6.56 9.94 3.15
CA THR A 513 6.99 8.60 2.76
C THR A 513 7.33 8.55 1.27
N TYR A 514 8.28 7.69 0.90
CA TYR A 514 8.69 7.44 -0.46
C TYR A 514 8.75 5.94 -0.73
N ILE A 515 7.97 5.46 -1.71
CA ILE A 515 8.07 4.09 -2.22
C ILE A 515 8.98 4.11 -3.45
N GLY A 516 10.01 3.26 -3.46
CA GLY A 516 10.97 3.19 -4.56
C GLY A 516 11.83 1.95 -4.50
N ALA A 517 12.68 1.76 -5.51
CA ALA A 517 13.50 0.56 -5.63
C ALA A 517 14.95 0.78 -5.22
N THR A 518 15.53 -0.22 -4.55
CA THR A 518 16.96 -0.25 -4.18
C THR A 518 17.87 -0.65 -5.34
N ASN A 519 17.32 -1.28 -6.38
CA ASN A 519 18.06 -1.69 -7.58
C ASN A 519 17.25 -1.37 -8.84
N SER A 520 17.69 -1.90 -9.97
CA SER A 520 17.11 -1.68 -11.30
C SER A 520 15.70 -2.26 -11.41
N THR A 521 14.77 -1.53 -12.00
CA THR A 521 13.39 -1.96 -12.24
C THR A 521 13.13 -2.20 -13.73
N PHE A 522 11.97 -2.80 -14.02
CA PHE A 522 11.55 -3.15 -15.37
C PHE A 522 10.29 -2.38 -15.76
N TRP A 523 10.18 -2.04 -17.05
CA TRP A 523 9.05 -1.26 -17.56
C TRP A 523 7.71 -1.98 -17.39
N GLY A 524 7.65 -3.26 -17.75
CA GLY A 524 6.43 -4.07 -17.67
C GLY A 524 5.99 -4.33 -16.24
N GLU A 525 6.94 -4.73 -15.39
CA GLU A 525 6.66 -5.09 -14.00
C GLU A 525 6.28 -3.88 -13.16
N ASP A 526 6.87 -2.70 -13.39
CA ASP A 526 6.44 -1.44 -12.76
C ASP A 526 5.01 -1.06 -13.15
N PHE A 527 4.63 -1.34 -14.40
CA PHE A 527 3.25 -1.19 -14.85
C PHE A 527 2.33 -2.20 -14.13
N TYR A 528 2.72 -3.48 -14.04
CA TYR A 528 1.93 -4.51 -13.34
C TYR A 528 1.81 -4.21 -11.85
N TRP A 529 2.88 -3.73 -11.24
CA TRP A 529 2.87 -3.30 -9.84
C TRP A 529 1.79 -2.26 -9.57
N THR A 530 1.66 -1.28 -10.45
CA THR A 530 0.76 -0.13 -10.30
C THR A 530 -0.69 -0.47 -10.69
N VAL A 531 -0.88 -1.11 -11.86
CA VAL A 531 -2.17 -1.25 -12.56
C VAL A 531 -2.71 -2.68 -12.46
N GLY A 532 -1.86 -3.64 -12.16
CA GLY A 532 -2.18 -5.08 -12.25
C GLY A 532 -1.77 -5.69 -13.58
N VAL A 533 -1.64 -7.02 -13.59
CA VAL A 533 -1.20 -7.77 -14.77
C VAL A 533 -2.26 -7.69 -15.89
N ARG A 534 -1.86 -7.18 -17.03
CA ARG A 534 -2.73 -6.95 -18.19
C ARG A 534 -2.01 -7.23 -19.49
N ASP A 535 -2.77 -7.41 -20.55
CA ASP A 535 -2.25 -7.55 -21.90
C ASP A 535 -1.35 -6.39 -22.28
N GLY A 536 -0.42 -6.65 -23.20
CA GLY A 536 0.32 -5.60 -23.87
C GLY A 536 -0.66 -4.55 -24.41
N ILE A 537 -0.54 -3.35 -23.88
CA ILE A 537 -1.45 -2.26 -24.17
C ILE A 537 -1.16 -1.80 -25.58
N ALA A 538 -2.19 -1.82 -26.43
CA ALA A 538 -2.11 -1.09 -27.68
C ALA A 538 -1.91 0.40 -27.37
N ASN A 539 -0.95 1.03 -28.03
CA ASN A 539 -0.70 2.46 -27.91
C ASN A 539 -2.04 3.21 -27.94
N ASP A 540 -2.27 4.14 -27.03
CA ASP A 540 -3.43 5.05 -26.91
C ASP A 540 -4.67 4.52 -26.15
N MET A 541 -4.63 3.39 -25.49
CA MET A 541 -5.77 2.93 -24.69
C MET A 541 -5.46 2.93 -23.19
N THR A 542 -6.28 3.61 -22.40
CA THR A 542 -6.29 3.46 -20.95
C THR A 542 -6.69 2.02 -20.60
N PRO A 543 -5.90 1.31 -19.77
CA PRO A 543 -6.26 -0.04 -19.35
C PRO A 543 -7.62 -0.05 -18.64
N ASN A 544 -8.44 -1.06 -18.90
CA ASN A 544 -9.71 -1.20 -18.19
C ASN A 544 -9.49 -1.72 -16.77
N TYR A 545 -10.25 -1.21 -15.80
CA TYR A 545 -10.31 -1.78 -14.47
C TYR A 545 -10.70 -3.26 -14.50
N SER A 546 -10.12 -4.07 -13.62
CA SER A 546 -10.46 -5.48 -13.47
C SER A 546 -10.32 -5.92 -12.01
N TYR A 547 -11.44 -6.28 -11.42
CA TYR A 547 -11.50 -6.75 -10.03
C TYR A 547 -10.62 -7.97 -9.74
N SER A 548 -10.47 -8.87 -10.71
CA SER A 548 -9.63 -10.07 -10.56
C SER A 548 -8.13 -9.83 -10.75
N ARG A 549 -7.72 -8.58 -11.05
CA ARG A 549 -6.33 -8.23 -11.39
C ARG A 549 -5.93 -6.86 -10.87
N MET A 550 -6.31 -6.58 -9.65
CA MET A 550 -6.03 -5.30 -9.02
C MET A 550 -4.53 -5.09 -8.80
N GLY A 551 -4.04 -3.90 -9.17
CA GLY A 551 -2.73 -3.40 -8.83
C GLY A 551 -2.72 -2.65 -7.50
N ALA A 552 -1.60 -2.00 -7.18
CA ALA A 552 -1.44 -1.25 -5.93
C ALA A 552 -2.43 -0.10 -5.78
N TYR A 553 -2.75 0.60 -6.87
CA TYR A 553 -3.69 1.72 -6.84
C TYR A 553 -5.14 1.29 -6.62
N ASP A 554 -5.58 0.20 -7.26
CA ASP A 554 -6.93 -0.31 -7.10
C ASP A 554 -7.23 -0.61 -5.62
N ARG A 555 -6.28 -1.23 -4.94
CA ARG A 555 -6.39 -1.63 -3.53
C ARG A 555 -6.26 -0.47 -2.55
N MET A 556 -5.46 0.53 -2.90
CA MET A 556 -5.26 1.72 -2.09
C MET A 556 -6.49 2.64 -2.14
N PHE A 557 -7.08 2.82 -3.33
CA PHE A 557 -8.22 3.73 -3.51
C PHE A 557 -9.58 3.06 -3.34
N HIS A 558 -9.72 1.78 -3.63
CA HIS A 558 -10.92 0.93 -3.48
C HIS A 558 -12.25 1.61 -3.88
N THR A 559 -12.26 2.33 -5.01
CA THR A 559 -13.41 3.16 -5.44
C THR A 559 -14.36 2.45 -6.41
N HIS A 560 -14.17 1.16 -6.68
CA HIS A 560 -14.98 0.38 -7.63
C HIS A 560 -15.85 -0.69 -6.94
N GLY A 561 -16.06 -0.57 -5.62
CA GLY A 561 -16.89 -1.49 -4.86
C GLY A 561 -16.13 -2.72 -4.36
N GLU A 562 -14.84 -2.61 -4.20
CA GLU A 562 -14.00 -3.64 -3.58
C GLU A 562 -14.44 -3.91 -2.14
N GLU A 563 -14.50 -5.18 -1.77
CA GLU A 563 -14.81 -5.62 -0.41
C GLU A 563 -13.75 -5.10 0.59
N VAL A 564 -14.17 -4.75 1.80
CA VAL A 564 -13.32 -4.12 2.84
C VAL A 564 -12.07 -4.96 3.15
N GLU A 565 -12.20 -6.28 3.11
CA GLU A 565 -11.12 -7.25 3.36
C GLU A 565 -10.02 -7.19 2.30
N LYS A 566 -10.31 -6.60 1.14
CA LYS A 566 -9.37 -6.45 0.01
C LYS A 566 -8.66 -5.11 -0.02
N TRP A 567 -9.04 -4.19 0.87
CA TRP A 567 -8.42 -2.87 0.94
C TRP A 567 -6.99 -2.92 1.49
N MET A 568 -6.08 -2.25 0.79
CA MET A 568 -4.66 -2.20 1.16
C MET A 568 -4.24 -0.73 1.37
N VAL A 569 -4.77 -0.11 2.41
CA VAL A 569 -4.83 1.36 2.58
C VAL A 569 -3.64 2.00 3.30
N THR A 570 -2.69 1.23 3.82
CA THR A 570 -1.47 1.80 4.42
C THR A 570 -0.30 1.78 3.43
N ALA A 571 0.71 2.61 3.66
CA ALA A 571 1.89 2.68 2.79
C ALA A 571 2.59 1.32 2.64
N GLY A 572 2.78 0.57 3.73
CA GLY A 572 3.37 -0.78 3.67
C GLY A 572 2.49 -1.79 2.95
N ARG A 573 1.16 -1.69 3.12
CA ARG A 573 0.21 -2.53 2.36
C ARG A 573 0.24 -2.25 0.87
N MET A 574 0.43 -0.99 0.46
CA MET A 574 0.53 -0.62 -0.95
C MET A 574 1.75 -1.28 -1.62
N VAL A 575 2.90 -1.32 -0.94
CA VAL A 575 4.10 -2.04 -1.43
C VAL A 575 3.80 -3.52 -1.61
N ALA A 576 3.20 -4.16 -0.60
CA ALA A 576 2.84 -5.57 -0.68
C ALA A 576 1.82 -5.86 -1.81
N ALA A 577 0.82 -4.99 -2.00
CA ALA A 577 -0.16 -5.11 -3.08
C ALA A 577 0.48 -5.05 -4.46
N GLY A 578 1.43 -4.13 -4.66
CA GLY A 578 2.16 -4.00 -5.92
C GLY A 578 3.05 -5.22 -6.21
N ASN A 579 3.85 -5.64 -5.24
CA ASN A 579 4.73 -6.80 -5.38
C ASN A 579 3.91 -8.09 -5.62
N MET A 580 2.80 -8.26 -4.90
CA MET A 580 1.91 -9.40 -5.08
C MET A 580 1.20 -9.38 -6.45
N SER A 581 0.97 -8.19 -7.02
CA SER A 581 0.47 -8.06 -8.39
C SER A 581 1.50 -8.59 -9.40
N VAL A 582 2.79 -8.29 -9.22
CA VAL A 582 3.87 -8.83 -10.08
C VAL A 582 3.97 -10.36 -9.93
N ASN A 583 3.75 -10.92 -8.74
CA ASN A 583 3.76 -12.38 -8.52
C ASN A 583 2.74 -13.16 -9.36
N ARG A 584 1.70 -12.52 -9.89
CA ARG A 584 0.78 -13.19 -10.84
C ARG A 584 1.44 -13.59 -12.15
N MET A 585 2.63 -13.05 -12.44
CA MET A 585 3.45 -13.45 -13.57
C MET A 585 4.25 -14.73 -13.32
N SER A 586 4.41 -15.16 -12.05
CA SER A 586 5.13 -16.38 -11.72
C SER A 586 4.52 -17.58 -12.43
N GLY A 587 5.36 -18.47 -12.94
CA GLY A 587 4.93 -19.65 -13.71
C GLY A 587 4.59 -19.37 -15.18
N THR A 588 4.53 -18.13 -15.64
CA THR A 588 4.37 -17.83 -17.08
C THR A 588 5.70 -17.98 -17.85
N SER A 589 6.81 -17.82 -17.17
CA SER A 589 8.16 -18.16 -17.61
C SER A 589 9.09 -18.28 -16.41
N VAL A 590 10.26 -18.89 -16.57
CA VAL A 590 11.31 -18.91 -15.54
C VAL A 590 11.73 -17.46 -15.21
N TRP A 591 11.89 -16.64 -16.23
CA TRP A 591 12.19 -15.23 -16.11
C TRP A 591 11.17 -14.48 -15.25
N ALA A 592 9.89 -14.59 -15.55
CA ALA A 592 8.82 -13.89 -14.83
C ALA A 592 8.75 -14.29 -13.35
N THR A 593 9.01 -15.56 -13.02
CA THR A 593 9.08 -16.06 -11.64
C THR A 593 10.22 -15.39 -10.88
N SER A 594 11.42 -15.40 -11.45
CA SER A 594 12.60 -14.80 -10.79
C SER A 594 12.48 -13.27 -10.66
N VAL A 595 11.86 -12.58 -11.63
CA VAL A 595 11.61 -11.13 -11.51
C VAL A 595 10.59 -10.84 -10.41
N ALA A 596 9.57 -11.68 -10.25
CA ALA A 596 8.60 -11.50 -9.18
C ALA A 596 9.23 -11.64 -7.79
N GLU A 597 10.15 -12.59 -7.61
CA GLU A 597 10.96 -12.74 -6.39
C GLU A 597 11.85 -11.50 -6.16
N TYR A 598 12.54 -11.07 -7.19
CA TYR A 598 13.40 -9.88 -7.16
C TYR A 598 12.64 -8.61 -6.77
N TYR A 599 11.39 -8.43 -7.21
CA TYR A 599 10.57 -7.26 -6.85
C TYR A 599 10.24 -7.19 -5.36
N TRP A 600 10.15 -8.31 -4.65
CA TRP A 600 10.05 -8.32 -3.19
C TRP A 600 11.30 -7.77 -2.51
N GLU A 601 12.48 -8.02 -3.08
CA GLU A 601 13.74 -7.55 -2.52
C GLU A 601 13.97 -6.06 -2.75
N ILE A 602 13.60 -5.54 -3.92
CA ILE A 602 14.02 -4.19 -4.31
C ILE A 602 13.00 -3.09 -4.00
N TYR A 603 11.69 -3.38 -4.01
CA TYR A 603 10.69 -2.35 -3.72
C TYR A 603 10.53 -2.15 -2.23
N GLU A 604 10.93 -0.96 -1.75
CA GLU A 604 10.99 -0.64 -0.34
C GLU A 604 10.32 0.69 0.01
N LEU A 605 9.94 0.82 1.28
CA LEU A 605 9.28 1.96 1.85
C LEU A 605 10.23 2.77 2.74
N MET A 606 10.63 3.96 2.30
CA MET A 606 11.19 4.99 3.18
C MET A 606 10.03 5.72 3.87
N GLY A 607 9.72 5.29 5.09
CA GLY A 607 8.57 5.82 5.84
C GLY A 607 7.98 4.84 6.84
N ASP A 608 6.89 5.25 7.48
CA ASP A 608 6.12 4.42 8.40
C ASP A 608 5.20 3.46 7.62
N PRO A 609 5.33 2.14 7.77
CA PRO A 609 4.49 1.19 7.03
C PRO A 609 3.01 1.21 7.45
N SER A 610 2.70 1.73 8.62
CA SER A 610 1.32 1.87 9.12
C SER A 610 0.64 3.18 8.71
N LEU A 611 1.37 4.10 8.06
CA LEU A 611 0.84 5.40 7.65
C LEU A 611 -0.32 5.24 6.66
N LEU A 612 -1.45 5.89 6.96
CA LEU A 612 -2.58 6.06 6.05
C LEU A 612 -2.34 7.33 5.21
N PRO A 613 -2.08 7.22 3.90
CA PRO A 613 -1.90 8.40 3.06
C PRO A 613 -3.18 9.22 2.94
N TRP A 614 -3.06 10.55 2.98
CA TRP A 614 -4.15 11.45 2.66
C TRP A 614 -4.30 11.56 1.14
N LEU A 615 -5.28 10.82 0.60
CA LEU A 615 -5.59 10.80 -0.84
C LEU A 615 -6.64 11.86 -1.19
N GLY A 616 -6.49 13.04 -0.60
CA GLY A 616 -7.41 14.18 -0.66
C GLY A 616 -7.61 14.79 0.71
N LYS A 617 -8.54 15.74 0.83
CA LYS A 617 -8.89 16.35 2.12
C LYS A 617 -9.64 15.35 3.00
N ALA A 618 -9.27 15.30 4.28
CA ALA A 618 -9.90 14.41 5.22
C ALA A 618 -11.21 14.95 5.75
N SER A 619 -12.19 14.06 5.91
CA SER A 619 -13.44 14.32 6.62
C SER A 619 -13.28 14.14 8.12
N ASN A 620 -14.24 14.64 8.92
CA ASN A 620 -14.31 14.35 10.33
C ASN A 620 -15.14 13.08 10.55
N LEU A 621 -14.71 12.23 11.48
CA LEU A 621 -15.53 11.12 11.95
C LEU A 621 -16.63 11.62 12.88
N SER A 622 -17.80 11.04 12.77
CA SER A 622 -18.92 11.26 13.67
C SER A 622 -19.20 9.94 14.39
N ILE A 623 -18.81 9.87 15.66
CA ILE A 623 -19.02 8.69 16.50
C ILE A 623 -20.15 9.01 17.46
N SER A 624 -21.20 8.19 17.49
CA SER A 624 -22.32 8.34 18.44
C SER A 624 -21.88 7.98 19.85
N ASP A 625 -22.70 8.36 20.84
CA ASP A 625 -22.47 7.99 22.24
C ASP A 625 -22.33 6.48 22.38
N VAL A 626 -21.29 6.06 23.09
CA VAL A 626 -20.92 4.66 23.26
C VAL A 626 -21.25 4.22 24.68
N ASP A 627 -22.08 3.18 24.82
CA ASP A 627 -22.36 2.55 26.10
C ASP A 627 -21.26 1.58 26.50
N LEU A 628 -20.43 1.98 27.46
CA LEU A 628 -19.39 1.14 28.07
C LEU A 628 -19.88 0.36 29.31
N THR A 629 -21.16 0.32 29.60
CA THR A 629 -21.69 -0.47 30.74
C THR A 629 -21.80 -1.95 30.41
N SER A 630 -21.98 -2.29 29.14
CA SER A 630 -22.03 -3.67 28.63
C SER A 630 -20.63 -4.29 28.50
N THR A 631 -20.56 -5.62 28.58
CA THR A 631 -19.32 -6.39 28.28
C THR A 631 -19.00 -6.41 26.79
N THR A 632 -19.98 -6.16 25.93
CA THR A 632 -19.81 -6.00 24.48
C THR A 632 -20.13 -4.56 24.10
N VAL A 633 -19.27 -3.97 23.27
CA VAL A 633 -19.37 -2.57 22.85
C VAL A 633 -19.35 -2.52 21.33
N ASP A 634 -20.45 -2.10 20.73
CA ASP A 634 -20.56 -1.89 19.29
C ASP A 634 -20.36 -0.39 18.99
N ILE A 635 -19.35 -0.08 18.16
CA ILE A 635 -19.03 1.30 17.77
C ILE A 635 -19.28 1.46 16.27
N THR A 636 -20.26 2.31 15.95
CA THR A 636 -20.53 2.69 14.56
C THR A 636 -19.52 3.76 14.13
N ALA A 637 -18.75 3.45 13.09
CA ALA A 637 -17.76 4.31 12.47
C ALA A 637 -17.98 4.33 10.94
N VAL A 638 -16.97 4.00 10.18
CA VAL A 638 -17.02 3.81 8.72
C VAL A 638 -16.42 2.45 8.36
N PRO A 639 -16.79 1.85 7.22
CA PRO A 639 -16.22 0.58 6.79
C PRO A 639 -14.69 0.61 6.80
N GLY A 640 -14.06 -0.47 7.28
CA GLY A 640 -12.61 -0.61 7.35
C GLY A 640 -11.90 0.24 8.41
N ALA A 641 -12.62 1.02 9.23
CA ALA A 641 -12.04 1.77 10.33
C ALA A 641 -11.42 0.83 11.38
N TYR A 642 -10.24 1.15 11.88
CA TYR A 642 -9.67 0.51 13.05
C TYR A 642 -10.12 1.25 14.30
N VAL A 643 -10.85 0.55 15.17
CA VAL A 643 -11.46 1.08 16.38
C VAL A 643 -10.83 0.43 17.59
N ALA A 644 -10.43 1.22 18.58
CA ALA A 644 -9.80 0.72 19.79
C ALA A 644 -10.32 1.42 21.06
N LEU A 645 -10.37 0.65 22.13
CA LEU A 645 -10.53 1.13 23.50
C LEU A 645 -9.14 1.14 24.17
N VAL A 646 -8.71 2.30 24.63
CA VAL A 646 -7.38 2.52 25.20
C VAL A 646 -7.51 3.16 26.57
N SER A 647 -6.69 2.74 27.55
CA SER A 647 -6.62 3.39 28.86
C SER A 647 -5.99 4.78 28.74
N ASN A 648 -6.68 5.84 29.20
CA ASN A 648 -6.18 7.22 29.11
C ASN A 648 -4.87 7.48 29.86
N ASN A 649 -4.64 6.81 30.97
CA ASN A 649 -3.48 7.10 31.84
C ASN A 649 -2.22 6.34 31.43
N SER A 650 -2.39 5.12 30.94
CA SER A 650 -1.28 4.20 30.65
C SER A 650 -1.09 3.90 29.16
N LEU A 651 -2.04 4.34 28.31
CA LEU A 651 -2.09 4.03 26.88
C LEU A 651 -2.03 2.51 26.59
N VAL A 652 -2.59 1.71 27.51
CA VAL A 652 -2.72 0.27 27.33
C VAL A 652 -3.93 -0.02 26.47
N LEU A 653 -3.75 -0.81 25.43
CA LEU A 653 -4.84 -1.32 24.60
C LEU A 653 -5.73 -2.25 25.42
N LEU A 654 -7.03 -2.04 25.38
CA LEU A 654 -8.03 -2.81 26.11
C LEU A 654 -8.82 -3.73 25.19
N SER A 655 -9.19 -3.22 24.02
CA SER A 655 -9.88 -3.97 22.97
C SER A 655 -9.69 -3.24 21.64
N ALA A 656 -9.66 -3.98 20.54
CA ALA A 656 -9.59 -3.42 19.20
C ALA A 656 -10.28 -4.31 18.18
N ALA A 657 -10.91 -3.68 17.19
CA ALA A 657 -11.52 -4.38 16.05
C ALA A 657 -11.51 -3.48 14.80
N TYR A 658 -11.62 -4.10 13.63
CA TYR A 658 -11.94 -3.40 12.40
C TYR A 658 -13.46 -3.34 12.22
N ALA A 659 -13.96 -2.20 11.77
CA ALA A 659 -15.36 -2.07 11.36
C ALA A 659 -15.59 -2.85 10.07
N GLY A 660 -16.65 -3.65 10.05
CA GLY A 660 -17.08 -4.41 8.87
C GLY A 660 -17.60 -3.51 7.74
N ALA A 661 -18.14 -4.15 6.69
CA ALA A 661 -18.77 -3.45 5.56
C ALA A 661 -19.98 -2.59 5.97
N ASP A 662 -20.61 -2.90 7.11
CA ASP A 662 -21.68 -2.11 7.72
C ASP A 662 -21.19 -0.89 8.52
N GLY A 663 -19.86 -0.72 8.64
CA GLY A 663 -19.24 0.35 9.41
C GLY A 663 -19.25 0.13 10.93
N VAL A 664 -19.59 -1.08 11.42
CA VAL A 664 -19.64 -1.37 12.86
C VAL A 664 -18.44 -2.18 13.30
N ALA A 665 -17.76 -1.71 14.34
CA ALA A 665 -16.71 -2.45 15.04
C ALA A 665 -17.27 -3.08 16.32
N HIS A 666 -17.10 -4.39 16.46
CA HIS A 666 -17.53 -5.17 17.62
C HIS A 666 -16.35 -5.36 18.58
N LEU A 667 -16.46 -4.78 19.77
CA LEU A 667 -15.40 -4.79 20.78
C LEU A 667 -15.86 -5.51 22.06
N THR A 668 -14.89 -6.05 22.78
CA THR A 668 -15.11 -6.60 24.13
C THR A 668 -14.57 -5.61 25.15
N ARG A 669 -15.37 -5.24 26.12
CA ARG A 669 -14.92 -4.43 27.24
C ARG A 669 -14.17 -5.32 28.23
N PRO A 670 -12.94 -4.99 28.63
CA PRO A 670 -12.27 -5.69 29.71
C PRO A 670 -12.95 -5.43 31.06
N GLU A 671 -12.95 -6.41 31.95
CA GLU A 671 -13.58 -6.34 33.28
C GLU A 671 -12.88 -5.36 34.25
N ALA A 672 -11.76 -4.76 33.87
CA ALA A 672 -10.97 -3.89 34.73
C ALA A 672 -11.70 -2.60 35.09
N ASN A 673 -11.59 -2.20 36.36
CA ASN A 673 -12.08 -0.93 36.90
C ASN A 673 -11.23 0.22 36.35
N LEU A 674 -11.60 0.73 35.17
CA LEU A 674 -10.86 1.80 34.50
C LEU A 674 -11.64 3.11 34.69
N ASP A 675 -11.04 4.05 35.39
CA ASP A 675 -11.63 5.36 35.65
C ASP A 675 -11.89 6.17 34.37
N THR A 676 -11.10 5.90 33.32
CA THR A 676 -11.23 6.57 32.03
C THR A 676 -10.75 5.67 30.88
N VAL A 677 -11.56 5.57 29.84
CA VAL A 677 -11.28 4.88 28.58
C VAL A 677 -11.34 5.90 27.46
N SER A 678 -10.36 5.88 26.56
CA SER A 678 -10.43 6.59 25.29
C SER A 678 -10.92 5.65 24.20
N ILE A 679 -11.82 6.15 23.36
CA ILE A 679 -12.15 5.57 22.08
C ILE A 679 -11.21 6.20 21.04
N SER A 680 -10.50 5.36 20.31
CA SER A 680 -9.69 5.76 19.16
C SER A 680 -10.28 5.18 17.89
N VAL A 681 -10.44 6.00 16.86
CA VAL A 681 -10.87 5.55 15.53
C VAL A 681 -9.96 6.15 14.48
N THR A 682 -9.38 5.26 13.66
CA THR A 682 -8.57 5.66 12.50
C THR A 682 -9.12 5.01 11.23
N ALA A 683 -9.30 5.80 10.18
CA ALA A 683 -9.80 5.34 8.88
C ALA A 683 -9.20 6.18 7.75
N GLN A 684 -9.01 5.57 6.58
CA GLN A 684 -8.54 6.31 5.41
C GLN A 684 -9.54 7.40 5.02
N GLY A 685 -9.02 8.59 4.70
CA GLY A 685 -9.84 9.75 4.33
C GLY A 685 -10.51 10.47 5.50
N TYR A 686 -10.28 10.02 6.74
CA TYR A 686 -10.85 10.64 7.95
C TYR A 686 -9.78 11.05 8.93
N LYS A 687 -9.97 12.21 9.56
CA LYS A 687 -9.09 12.67 10.66
C LYS A 687 -9.20 11.70 11.82
N PRO A 688 -8.09 11.35 12.48
CA PRO A 688 -8.11 10.48 13.64
C PRO A 688 -9.07 11.03 14.71
N TYR A 689 -9.94 10.18 15.22
CA TYR A 689 -10.90 10.52 16.28
C TYR A 689 -10.42 9.97 17.61
N PHE A 690 -10.44 10.80 18.64
CA PHE A 690 -10.14 10.41 20.01
C PHE A 690 -11.20 11.04 20.95
N SER A 691 -11.81 10.22 21.79
CA SER A 691 -12.76 10.67 22.81
C SER A 691 -12.41 10.02 24.14
N ALA A 692 -12.27 10.81 25.18
CA ALA A 692 -12.22 10.26 26.53
C ALA A 692 -13.65 9.96 27.01
N VAL A 693 -13.89 8.71 27.43
CA VAL A 693 -15.16 8.28 28.01
C VAL A 693 -14.93 7.98 29.49
N SER A 694 -15.71 8.60 30.35
CA SER A 694 -15.71 8.33 31.80
C SER A 694 -16.71 7.21 32.10
N ASN A 695 -16.33 6.23 32.91
CA ASN A 695 -17.22 5.18 33.41
C ASN A 695 -18.29 5.70 34.40
N HIS A 696 -18.19 6.97 34.79
CA HIS A 696 -19.24 7.59 35.61
C HIS A 696 -20.24 8.27 34.66
N GLN A 697 -21.47 7.79 34.63
CA GLN A 697 -22.61 8.61 34.22
C GLN A 697 -22.74 9.78 35.20
N VAL A 698 -21.88 10.77 35.08
CA VAL A 698 -22.20 12.08 35.59
C VAL A 698 -22.91 12.74 34.41
N GLY A 699 -24.21 12.86 34.51
CA GLY A 699 -24.97 13.65 33.54
C GLY A 699 -24.44 15.09 33.55
N LEU A 700 -23.52 15.37 32.69
CA LEU A 700 -23.06 16.71 32.38
C LEU A 700 -23.99 17.21 31.28
N SER A 701 -24.93 18.04 31.63
CA SER A 701 -25.65 18.84 30.67
C SER A 701 -24.65 19.68 29.89
N GLU A 702 -24.61 19.56 28.57
CA GLU A 702 -23.81 20.46 27.72
C GLU A 702 -24.27 21.90 27.98
N VAL A 703 -23.32 22.73 28.42
CA VAL A 703 -23.54 24.18 28.46
C VAL A 703 -23.62 24.68 27.00
N SER A 704 -24.71 25.32 26.66
CA SER A 704 -24.94 25.92 25.35
C SER A 704 -23.71 26.68 24.87
N ALA A 705 -23.21 26.33 23.68
CA ALA A 705 -21.98 26.86 23.09
C ALA A 705 -21.96 28.39 22.92
N THR A 706 -23.11 29.05 23.08
CA THR A 706 -23.29 30.51 22.93
C THR A 706 -22.93 31.34 24.15
N ALA A 707 -22.67 30.72 25.29
CA ALA A 707 -22.51 31.43 26.57
C ALA A 707 -21.03 31.62 26.99
N VAL A 708 -20.05 31.06 26.28
CA VAL A 708 -18.63 31.15 26.66
C VAL A 708 -17.82 31.93 25.64
N THR A 709 -17.14 33.01 26.07
CA THR A 709 -16.22 33.77 25.23
C THR A 709 -14.77 33.58 25.66
N VAL A 710 -13.85 33.51 24.69
CA VAL A 710 -12.40 33.39 24.89
C VAL A 710 -11.71 34.45 24.01
N THR A 711 -11.14 35.48 24.61
CA THR A 711 -10.59 36.61 23.86
C THR A 711 -9.32 37.17 24.53
N PRO A 712 -8.24 37.40 23.77
CA PRO A 712 -8.03 37.06 22.36
C PRO A 712 -7.76 35.58 22.15
N ASN A 713 -8.14 35.08 20.98
CA ASN A 713 -7.76 33.78 20.48
C ASN A 713 -7.60 33.88 18.94
N PRO A 714 -6.36 33.81 18.40
CA PRO A 714 -5.07 33.50 19.07
C PRO A 714 -4.59 34.54 20.08
N ALA A 715 -3.88 34.09 21.12
CA ALA A 715 -3.35 34.90 22.23
C ALA A 715 -1.81 34.91 22.23
N SER A 716 -1.22 36.03 22.63
CA SER A 716 0.26 36.16 22.75
C SER A 716 0.76 36.00 24.20
N SER A 717 0.25 36.75 25.15
CA SER A 717 0.71 36.75 26.55
C SER A 717 -0.36 36.38 27.56
N SER A 718 -1.62 36.58 27.21
CA SER A 718 -2.76 36.23 28.08
C SER A 718 -4.04 36.12 27.25
N THR A 719 -5.03 35.37 27.77
CA THR A 719 -6.39 35.35 27.27
C THR A 719 -7.37 35.48 28.41
N GLU A 720 -8.53 36.04 28.13
CA GLU A 720 -9.65 36.15 29.06
C GLU A 720 -10.78 35.23 28.64
N VAL A 721 -11.34 34.52 29.62
CA VAL A 721 -12.50 33.66 29.47
C VAL A 721 -13.62 34.23 30.28
N SER A 722 -14.81 34.43 29.69
CA SER A 722 -15.99 34.85 30.39
C SER A 722 -17.18 33.95 30.08
N ALA A 723 -17.97 33.64 31.11
CA ALA A 723 -19.19 32.90 31.02
C ALA A 723 -20.08 33.18 32.24
N THR A 724 -21.39 33.05 32.06
CA THR A 724 -22.33 33.10 33.20
C THR A 724 -22.04 31.90 34.11
N GLY A 725 -21.87 32.20 35.43
CA GLY A 725 -21.61 31.16 36.43
C GLY A 725 -20.24 30.50 36.33
N LEU A 726 -19.25 31.13 35.65
CA LEU A 726 -17.88 30.65 35.54
C LEU A 726 -17.25 30.43 36.92
N ARG A 727 -16.70 29.23 37.15
CA ARG A 727 -16.04 28.83 38.39
C ARG A 727 -14.55 28.80 38.27
N ASN A 728 -14.05 28.07 37.27
CA ASN A 728 -12.61 27.99 36.99
C ASN A 728 -12.33 27.66 35.52
N VAL A 729 -11.11 27.92 35.10
CA VAL A 729 -10.59 27.55 33.77
C VAL A 729 -9.26 26.85 33.94
N THR A 730 -9.17 25.67 33.35
CA THR A 730 -7.93 24.86 33.32
C THR A 730 -7.35 24.86 31.92
N LEU A 731 -6.09 25.26 31.79
CA LEU A 731 -5.30 25.15 30.57
C LEU A 731 -4.67 23.76 30.50
N LEU A 732 -4.88 23.08 29.41
CA LEU A 732 -4.34 21.77 29.12
C LEU A 732 -3.50 21.83 27.83
N ASN A 733 -2.46 21.00 27.74
CA ASN A 733 -1.83 20.74 26.45
C ASN A 733 -2.70 19.79 25.62
N VAL A 734 -2.29 19.54 24.36
CA VAL A 734 -3.06 18.68 23.43
C VAL A 734 -3.16 17.21 23.86
N VAL A 735 -2.33 16.76 24.79
CA VAL A 735 -2.39 15.41 25.38
C VAL A 735 -3.18 15.39 26.71
N GLY A 736 -3.91 16.49 27.02
CA GLY A 736 -4.76 16.56 28.19
C GLY A 736 -4.02 16.84 29.53
N GLN A 737 -2.71 17.04 29.51
CA GLN A 737 -1.95 17.36 30.71
C GLN A 737 -2.27 18.76 31.19
N LYS A 738 -2.60 18.89 32.47
CA LYS A 738 -2.89 20.15 33.14
C LYS A 738 -1.63 21.00 33.27
N LEU A 739 -1.70 22.22 32.72
CA LEU A 739 -0.63 23.20 32.81
C LEU A 739 -0.92 24.27 33.86
N GLN A 740 -2.15 24.74 33.93
CA GLN A 740 -2.56 25.82 34.84
C GLN A 740 -4.05 25.70 35.13
N THR A 741 -4.47 26.07 36.34
CA THR A 741 -5.89 26.33 36.68
C THR A 741 -6.02 27.66 37.32
N VAL A 742 -7.01 28.45 36.89
CA VAL A 742 -7.30 29.80 37.44
C VAL A 742 -8.79 29.83 37.82
N ALA A 743 -9.06 30.25 39.05
CA ALA A 743 -10.43 30.45 39.49
C ALA A 743 -11.01 31.77 38.91
N ALA A 744 -12.30 31.76 38.61
CA ALA A 744 -13.00 32.91 38.10
C ALA A 744 -13.33 33.91 39.21
N VAL A 745 -13.36 35.19 38.87
CA VAL A 745 -13.84 36.28 39.69
C VAL A 745 -14.91 37.04 38.89
N ASP A 746 -16.08 37.17 39.44
CA ASP A 746 -17.23 37.87 38.83
C ASP A 746 -17.56 37.39 37.38
N GLY A 747 -17.48 36.09 37.14
CA GLY A 747 -17.76 35.52 35.82
C GLY A 747 -16.65 35.65 34.78
N HIS A 748 -15.45 36.11 35.19
CA HIS A 748 -14.30 36.30 34.34
C HIS A 748 -13.07 35.53 34.87
N CYS A 749 -12.23 35.07 33.97
CA CYS A 749 -10.97 34.39 34.28
C CYS A 749 -9.89 34.82 33.30
N ARG A 750 -8.78 35.36 33.78
CA ARG A 750 -7.64 35.73 32.95
C ARG A 750 -6.49 34.72 33.12
N LEU A 751 -6.12 34.05 32.04
CA LEU A 751 -4.99 33.11 32.02
C LEU A 751 -3.75 33.80 31.47
N SER A 752 -2.60 33.64 32.16
CA SER A 752 -1.31 34.06 31.65
C SER A 752 -0.75 32.93 30.75
N LEU A 753 -0.33 33.32 29.57
CA LEU A 753 0.32 32.42 28.59
C LEU A 753 1.78 32.80 28.35
N ALA A 754 2.32 33.72 29.14
CA ALA A 754 3.65 34.32 28.90
C ALA A 754 4.79 33.26 28.91
N THR A 755 4.67 32.25 29.78
CA THR A 755 5.67 31.16 29.93
C THR A 755 5.34 29.89 29.15
N ILE A 756 4.23 29.90 28.38
CA ILE A 756 3.78 28.77 27.62
C ILE A 756 4.36 28.86 26.20
N PRO A 757 4.93 27.76 25.64
CA PRO A 757 5.41 27.74 24.25
C PRO A 757 4.29 28.05 23.24
N SER A 758 4.65 28.56 22.07
CA SER A 758 3.68 28.75 20.98
C SER A 758 3.10 27.37 20.55
N GLY A 759 1.80 27.31 20.33
CA GLY A 759 1.12 26.05 20.00
C GLY A 759 -0.39 26.05 20.25
N LEU A 760 -1.01 24.91 20.01
CA LEU A 760 -2.43 24.65 20.30
C LEU A 760 -2.58 24.11 21.73
N TYR A 761 -3.56 24.63 22.46
CA TYR A 761 -3.91 24.23 23.81
C TYR A 761 -5.44 24.08 23.94
N LEU A 762 -5.89 23.44 25.00
CA LEU A 762 -7.29 23.29 25.36
C LEU A 762 -7.58 24.05 26.66
N LEU A 763 -8.70 24.76 26.69
CA LEU A 763 -9.26 25.37 27.89
C LEU A 763 -10.45 24.54 28.35
N ARG A 764 -10.33 23.86 29.47
CA ARG A 764 -11.45 23.25 30.16
C ARG A 764 -12.08 24.30 31.06
N ILE A 765 -13.33 24.64 30.80
CA ILE A 765 -14.06 25.76 31.38
C ILE A 765 -15.19 25.18 32.23
N GLU A 766 -15.16 25.41 33.51
CA GLU A 766 -16.18 24.93 34.48
C GLU A 766 -17.09 26.06 34.91
N THR A 767 -18.38 25.91 34.71
CA THR A 767 -19.42 26.86 35.12
C THR A 767 -20.35 26.24 36.17
N ALA A 768 -21.33 27.01 36.67
CA ALA A 768 -22.36 26.50 37.58
C ALA A 768 -23.21 25.42 36.88
N ASP A 769 -23.36 25.50 35.56
CA ASP A 769 -24.27 24.65 34.76
C ASP A 769 -23.56 23.47 34.11
N GLY A 770 -22.20 23.38 34.21
CA GLY A 770 -21.45 22.27 33.66
C GLY A 770 -20.03 22.63 33.17
N THR A 771 -19.41 21.75 32.42
CA THR A 771 -18.05 21.91 31.90
C THR A 771 -18.07 21.93 30.37
N THR A 772 -17.28 22.84 29.76
CA THR A 772 -17.09 22.88 28.31
C THR A 772 -15.59 23.03 27.99
N THR A 773 -15.20 22.66 26.77
CA THR A 773 -13.81 22.80 26.30
C THR A 773 -13.75 23.73 25.09
N ARG A 774 -12.73 24.59 25.05
CA ARG A 774 -12.41 25.47 23.92
C ARG A 774 -10.96 25.36 23.53
N LYS A 775 -10.70 25.47 22.24
CA LYS A 775 -9.34 25.52 21.71
C LYS A 775 -8.77 26.95 21.86
N ILE A 776 -7.50 27.07 22.21
CA ILE A 776 -6.76 28.32 22.21
C ILE A 776 -5.43 28.14 21.49
N ILE A 777 -5.08 29.12 20.66
CA ILE A 777 -3.80 29.15 19.95
C ILE A 777 -2.92 30.20 20.64
N LYS A 778 -1.76 29.75 21.15
CA LYS A 778 -0.68 30.63 21.66
C LYS A 778 0.27 30.95 20.50
N ARG A 779 0.44 32.26 20.21
CA ARG A 779 1.40 32.80 19.23
C ARG A 779 2.75 33.07 19.85
#